data_19b9580142587e94827b105ca32c00ee
#
_entry.id   19b9580142587e94827b105ca32c00ee
#
_cell.length_a   1.000
_cell.length_b   1.000
_cell.length_c   1.000
_cell.angle_alpha   90.00
_cell.angle_beta   90.00
_cell.angle_gamma   90.00
#
_symmetry.space_group_name_H-M   'P 1'
#
loop_
_entity.id
_entity.type
_entity.pdbx_description
1 polymer ?
#
loop_
_entity_poly.entity_id
_entity_poly.type
_entity_poly.pdbx_seq_one_letter_code
_entity_poly.pdbx_strand_id
1 'polypeptide(L)'
;MLKQENGRIIYHYDAEELWIESWGKNAVRIRATKNAEMPKDNWALLSAEEVETQIEITEDGATLRNGKVKVSISNGGKITIYNQKGKLLLEEYWRNRRDLRDSKCSAIEVEAREFRPNVGGDYHLTMRLQSLDKNEKIYGMGQYQQPYLNLKGADLELAHRNSQASVPFAISSMGYGLLWNNPGVGRVVFGNNIISYESYATKVLDYWFVVEDTPAKIEETYAKATGTVPMMPEYGLGFWQCKLRYQTQEELLEIAREYKRRNLPLDVIVVDFFHWPKQGDWKFDADYWPNPDEMIRELEAMNVKLMVSIWPTVDRESENYEEMLEKGYLIRTERGFRTGLNFEGATIHYDATNPNARKFLWEKVKTNYYDKGIKIFWLDEAEPEYSAYDFDNYRYFRGTDLEIGNIYPVEYARTFYEGMQAEGQKNIVNLLRCAWAGSQRYGALVWSGDIASSFESMRNQLAAGLNMGLAGIPWWTTDIGGFHGGDPNDPAFRELFVRWFQWGTFCPVMRLHGDREPRQPQYGTTGGAHCCSGAANEVWSYGEDVYKICVKYMNIREKMRGYTRKLMEEAHIKGTPIMRTLFYEFPEDKECWEIEDEYMYGDKYLIAPILEAGVNERRIYLPVGVQWKECNCGRIYYGGQYITLTVSLDSMPVFERI
;
A
#
# COMPACT_ATOMS: atom_id res chain seq x y z
N MET A 1 20.87 33.77 4.91
CA MET A 1 20.58 34.41 6.23
C MET A 1 19.70 33.41 7.02
N LEU A 2 20.10 33.15 8.28
CA LEU A 2 19.33 32.31 9.21
C LEU A 2 18.52 33.20 10.15
N LYS A 3 17.23 32.86 10.38
CA LYS A 3 16.37 33.53 11.37
C LYS A 3 15.44 32.50 12.03
N GLN A 4 14.94 32.82 13.23
CA GLN A 4 13.87 32.10 13.88
C GLN A 4 12.58 32.91 13.75
N GLU A 5 11.51 32.25 13.32
CA GLU A 5 10.20 32.86 13.18
C GLU A 5 9.09 31.77 13.34
N ASN A 6 8.05 32.06 14.13
CA ASN A 6 6.90 31.16 14.34
C ASN A 6 7.29 29.72 14.75
N GLY A 7 8.29 29.58 15.64
CA GLY A 7 8.71 28.25 16.13
C GLY A 7 9.51 27.40 15.13
N ARG A 8 10.03 28.02 14.06
CA ARG A 8 10.83 27.35 13.03
C ARG A 8 12.13 28.07 12.73
N ILE A 9 13.10 27.36 12.17
CA ILE A 9 14.28 27.93 11.54
C ILE A 9 13.95 28.25 10.08
N ILE A 10 14.24 29.45 9.63
CA ILE A 10 14.14 29.86 8.24
C ILE A 10 15.54 30.22 7.72
N TYR A 11 15.90 29.61 6.60
CA TYR A 11 17.14 29.88 5.89
C TYR A 11 16.82 30.45 4.51
N HIS A 12 17.45 31.57 4.18
CA HIS A 12 17.36 32.21 2.86
C HIS A 12 18.74 32.27 2.21
N TYR A 13 18.82 31.76 1.00
CA TYR A 13 20.01 31.93 0.16
C TYR A 13 19.58 32.01 -1.31
N ASP A 14 19.95 33.12 -1.96
CA ASP A 14 19.49 33.42 -3.31
C ASP A 14 17.97 33.37 -3.41
N ALA A 15 17.41 32.62 -4.33
CA ALA A 15 15.97 32.43 -4.45
C ALA A 15 15.42 31.31 -3.52
N GLU A 16 16.26 30.54 -2.82
CA GLU A 16 15.81 29.44 -1.96
C GLU A 16 15.35 29.95 -0.60
N GLU A 17 14.14 29.54 -0.22
CA GLU A 17 13.65 29.61 1.15
C GLU A 17 13.50 28.20 1.71
N LEU A 18 14.13 27.94 2.86
CA LEU A 18 14.10 26.63 3.54
C LEU A 18 13.52 26.80 4.94
N TRP A 19 12.59 25.94 5.33
CA TRP A 19 11.99 25.86 6.66
C TRP A 19 12.34 24.54 7.34
N ILE A 20 12.75 24.60 8.62
CA ILE A 20 12.92 23.44 9.51
C ILE A 20 12.03 23.68 10.69
N GLU A 21 11.03 22.82 10.88
CA GLU A 21 10.00 22.97 11.91
C GLU A 21 9.69 21.63 12.59
N SER A 22 9.31 21.67 13.86
CA SER A 22 8.80 20.50 14.57
C SER A 22 7.45 20.11 14.00
N TRP A 23 7.22 18.79 13.83
CA TRP A 23 5.95 18.27 13.31
C TRP A 23 5.55 16.98 14.03
N GLY A 24 4.92 17.14 15.19
CA GLY A 24 4.70 16.06 16.16
C GLY A 24 5.94 15.76 17.01
N LYS A 25 5.80 14.89 17.99
CA LYS A 25 6.86 14.53 18.94
C LYS A 25 7.97 13.73 18.24
N ASN A 26 9.23 14.04 18.55
CA ASN A 26 10.41 13.36 18.01
C ASN A 26 10.56 13.46 16.47
N ALA A 27 9.88 14.42 15.84
CA ALA A 27 9.84 14.53 14.39
C ALA A 27 9.95 15.97 13.92
N VAL A 28 10.44 16.14 12.71
CA VAL A 28 10.59 17.42 12.02
C VAL A 28 10.04 17.34 10.62
N ARG A 29 9.55 18.48 10.11
CA ARG A 29 9.23 18.67 8.69
C ARG A 29 10.23 19.65 8.10
N ILE A 30 10.79 19.32 6.96
CA ILE A 30 11.75 20.14 6.25
C ILE A 30 11.19 20.44 4.86
N ARG A 31 11.08 21.73 4.55
CA ARG A 31 10.55 22.21 3.26
C ARG A 31 11.48 23.23 2.66
N ALA A 32 11.65 23.18 1.33
CA ALA A 32 12.38 24.21 0.59
C ALA A 32 11.66 24.55 -0.71
N THR A 33 11.71 25.81 -1.12
CA THR A 33 11.16 26.27 -2.39
C THR A 33 12.01 27.39 -2.98
N LYS A 34 11.93 27.55 -4.31
CA LYS A 34 12.42 28.74 -5.03
C LYS A 34 11.27 29.61 -5.52
N ASN A 35 10.03 29.30 -5.19
CA ASN A 35 8.88 30.15 -5.43
C ASN A 35 8.81 31.29 -4.42
N ALA A 36 8.07 32.34 -4.75
CA ALA A 36 7.90 33.49 -3.87
C ALA A 36 7.24 33.19 -2.52
N GLU A 37 6.39 32.13 -2.49
CA GLU A 37 5.71 31.69 -1.28
C GLU A 37 5.88 30.18 -1.10
N MET A 38 6.06 29.75 0.16
CA MET A 38 6.08 28.33 0.52
C MET A 38 4.70 27.72 0.30
N PRO A 39 4.57 26.65 -0.51
CA PRO A 39 3.31 25.93 -0.68
C PRO A 39 2.72 25.44 0.65
N LYS A 40 1.38 25.46 0.76
CA LYS A 40 0.67 25.17 2.02
C LYS A 40 0.12 23.75 2.11
N ASP A 41 0.22 22.96 1.04
CA ASP A 41 -0.28 21.59 1.02
C ASP A 41 0.43 20.71 2.04
N ASN A 42 -0.34 19.88 2.72
CA ASN A 42 0.19 18.91 3.67
C ASN A 42 0.20 17.48 3.13
N TRP A 43 -0.46 17.23 2.01
CA TRP A 43 -0.63 15.94 1.32
C TRP A 43 -0.97 14.81 2.29
N ALA A 44 0.04 14.03 2.74
CA ALA A 44 -0.17 12.93 3.68
C ALA A 44 -0.30 13.39 5.15
N LEU A 45 0.36 14.50 5.50
CA LEU A 45 0.49 14.92 6.89
C LEU A 45 -0.80 15.54 7.43
N LEU A 46 -1.18 15.14 8.63
CA LEU A 46 -2.20 15.81 9.44
C LEU A 46 -1.61 17.08 10.09
N SER A 47 -2.48 17.91 10.66
CA SER A 47 -2.05 19.02 11.50
C SER A 47 -1.18 18.52 12.65
N ALA A 48 -0.03 19.15 12.84
CA ALA A 48 0.88 18.75 13.90
C ALA A 48 0.32 19.09 15.27
N GLU A 49 0.53 18.21 16.25
CA GLU A 49 0.38 18.56 17.66
C GLU A 49 1.46 19.57 18.04
N GLU A 50 1.11 20.54 18.90
CA GLU A 50 2.09 21.46 19.47
C GLU A 50 3.05 20.71 20.39
N VAL A 51 4.35 20.92 20.17
CA VAL A 51 5.41 20.28 20.94
C VAL A 51 6.43 21.30 21.41
N GLU A 52 7.06 21.04 22.52
CA GLU A 52 8.17 21.84 23.02
C GLU A 52 9.35 21.73 22.05
N THR A 53 9.77 22.85 21.48
CA THR A 53 10.86 22.94 20.51
C THR A 53 11.93 23.90 21.00
N GLN A 54 13.17 23.45 20.98
CA GLN A 54 14.33 24.30 21.31
C GLN A 54 15.05 24.69 20.02
N ILE A 55 15.18 25.99 19.80
CA ILE A 55 15.92 26.55 18.67
C ILE A 55 17.04 27.41 19.18
N GLU A 56 18.24 27.21 18.64
CA GLU A 56 19.44 27.98 18.92
C GLU A 56 20.06 28.47 17.60
N ILE A 57 20.36 29.75 17.49
CA ILE A 57 21.08 30.32 16.36
C ILE A 57 22.46 30.83 16.86
N THR A 58 23.52 30.43 16.19
CA THR A 58 24.90 30.77 16.50
C THR A 58 25.58 31.40 15.29
N GLU A 59 26.84 31.80 15.46
CA GLU A 59 27.67 32.29 14.33
C GLU A 59 27.96 31.22 13.28
N ASP A 60 27.87 29.94 13.65
CA ASP A 60 28.17 28.79 12.77
C ASP A 60 26.94 28.19 12.09
N GLY A 61 25.73 28.58 12.51
CA GLY A 61 24.50 28.01 11.97
C GLY A 61 23.35 28.06 12.95
N ALA A 62 22.37 27.14 12.76
CA ALA A 62 21.26 27.01 13.67
C ALA A 62 20.97 25.53 14.00
N THR A 63 20.35 25.30 15.15
CA THR A 63 19.96 23.96 15.62
C THR A 63 18.51 23.98 16.10
N LEU A 64 17.74 22.98 15.70
CA LEU A 64 16.41 22.67 16.24
C LEU A 64 16.46 21.31 16.97
N ARG A 65 15.91 21.26 18.20
CA ARG A 65 15.74 20.03 18.98
C ARG A 65 14.27 19.81 19.28
N ASN A 66 13.80 18.61 19.01
CA ASN A 66 12.45 18.14 19.35
C ASN A 66 12.53 16.70 19.86
N GLY A 67 12.53 16.56 21.18
CA GLY A 67 12.66 15.24 21.80
C GLY A 67 13.92 14.48 21.36
N LYS A 68 13.74 13.39 20.63
CA LYS A 68 14.84 12.51 20.18
C LYS A 68 15.56 12.99 18.92
N VAL A 69 15.00 13.95 18.18
CA VAL A 69 15.61 14.48 16.97
C VAL A 69 16.31 15.79 17.19
N LYS A 70 17.50 15.92 16.64
CA LYS A 70 18.24 17.17 16.53
C LYS A 70 18.59 17.43 15.07
N VAL A 71 18.19 18.57 14.53
CA VAL A 71 18.56 19.04 13.19
C VAL A 71 19.49 20.24 13.33
N SER A 72 20.62 20.23 12.62
CA SER A 72 21.53 21.36 12.50
C SER A 72 21.58 21.82 11.06
N ILE A 73 21.64 23.12 10.86
CA ILE A 73 21.88 23.75 9.56
C ILE A 73 23.09 24.67 9.67
N SER A 74 24.07 24.51 8.79
CA SER A 74 25.24 25.40 8.76
C SER A 74 24.90 26.76 8.13
N ASN A 75 25.77 27.73 8.29
CA ASN A 75 25.64 29.04 7.60
C ASN A 75 25.65 28.89 6.06
N GLY A 76 26.29 27.85 5.55
CA GLY A 76 26.26 27.47 4.14
C GLY A 76 24.95 26.82 3.69
N GLY A 77 24.06 26.48 4.62
CA GLY A 77 22.75 25.89 4.35
C GLY A 77 22.71 24.36 4.35
N LYS A 78 23.77 23.64 4.76
CA LYS A 78 23.82 22.17 4.82
C LYS A 78 23.08 21.65 6.05
N ILE A 79 22.18 20.72 5.83
CA ILE A 79 21.41 20.04 6.88
C ILE A 79 22.11 18.78 7.35
N THR A 80 22.12 18.57 8.67
CA THR A 80 22.63 17.38 9.34
C THR A 80 21.69 16.98 10.47
N ILE A 81 21.32 15.70 10.55
CA ILE A 81 20.33 15.18 11.49
C ILE A 81 20.98 14.17 12.43
N TYR A 82 20.73 14.32 13.72
CA TYR A 82 21.27 13.50 14.80
C TYR A 82 20.14 12.96 15.68
N ASN A 83 20.41 11.85 16.35
CA ASN A 83 19.57 11.41 17.45
C ASN A 83 19.91 12.12 18.77
N GLN A 84 19.14 11.86 19.84
CA GLN A 84 19.34 12.44 21.16
C GLN A 84 20.70 12.12 21.80
N LYS A 85 21.37 11.04 21.35
CA LYS A 85 22.71 10.63 21.82
C LYS A 85 23.84 11.30 21.04
N GLY A 86 23.51 12.15 20.08
CA GLY A 86 24.48 12.81 19.21
C GLY A 86 25.02 11.93 18.06
N LYS A 87 24.45 10.74 17.84
CA LYS A 87 24.79 9.90 16.68
C LYS A 87 24.26 10.58 15.42
N LEU A 88 25.14 10.74 14.43
CA LEU A 88 24.76 11.20 13.10
C LEU A 88 23.89 10.15 12.39
N LEU A 89 22.70 10.55 11.99
CA LEU A 89 21.71 9.69 11.31
C LEU A 89 21.63 9.95 9.82
N LEU A 90 21.62 11.23 9.44
CA LEU A 90 21.45 11.64 8.06
C LEU A 90 22.19 12.97 7.84
N GLU A 91 22.78 13.12 6.67
CA GLU A 91 23.50 14.34 6.28
C GLU A 91 23.23 14.59 4.80
N GLU A 92 23.00 15.85 4.43
CA GLU A 92 22.92 16.22 3.01
C GLU A 92 24.25 15.96 2.29
N TYR A 93 24.15 15.34 1.09
CA TYR A 93 25.27 15.17 0.19
C TYR A 93 25.49 16.49 -0.58
N TRP A 94 26.30 17.35 -0.02
CA TRP A 94 26.61 18.65 -0.59
C TRP A 94 28.11 18.78 -0.82
N ARG A 95 28.52 19.18 -2.04
CA ARG A 95 29.92 19.39 -2.42
C ARG A 95 29.99 20.72 -3.14
N ASN A 96 30.33 21.78 -2.40
CA ASN A 96 30.46 23.14 -2.93
C ASN A 96 31.54 23.94 -2.17
N ARG A 97 31.71 25.19 -2.50
CA ARG A 97 32.67 26.12 -1.89
C ARG A 97 32.02 27.15 -0.95
N ARG A 98 30.75 26.98 -0.60
CA ARG A 98 30.03 27.98 0.24
C ARG A 98 30.54 28.00 1.68
N ASP A 99 30.90 26.84 2.23
CA ASP A 99 31.49 26.73 3.56
C ASP A 99 32.89 26.09 3.47
N LEU A 100 33.89 26.90 3.50
CA LEU A 100 35.31 26.47 3.43
C LEU A 100 35.76 25.73 4.71
N ARG A 101 34.96 25.74 5.78
CA ARG A 101 35.24 25.02 7.01
C ARG A 101 34.68 23.60 6.96
N ASP A 102 33.75 23.33 6.06
CA ASP A 102 33.27 21.94 5.84
C ASP A 102 34.40 21.08 5.27
N SER A 103 34.76 20.01 5.95
CA SER A 103 35.79 19.05 5.52
C SER A 103 35.50 18.41 4.16
N LYS A 104 34.26 18.52 3.68
CA LYS A 104 33.78 18.01 2.40
C LYS A 104 33.63 19.11 1.34
N CYS A 105 34.12 20.34 1.62
CA CYS A 105 34.19 21.44 0.67
C CYS A 105 34.89 20.96 -0.62
N SER A 106 34.32 21.30 -1.78
CA SER A 106 34.82 20.77 -3.06
C SER A 106 34.43 21.68 -4.23
N ALA A 107 35.28 21.70 -5.24
CA ALA A 107 35.03 22.34 -6.53
C ALA A 107 34.07 21.53 -7.45
N ILE A 108 33.60 20.38 -7.03
CA ILE A 108 32.66 19.56 -7.82
C ILE A 108 31.32 20.28 -8.03
N GLU A 109 30.90 21.14 -7.09
CA GLU A 109 29.65 21.88 -7.14
C GLU A 109 28.42 21.02 -7.35
N VAL A 110 28.19 20.07 -6.40
CA VAL A 110 26.98 19.22 -6.35
C VAL A 110 26.06 19.75 -5.25
N GLU A 111 24.87 20.16 -5.63
CA GLU A 111 23.84 20.64 -4.72
C GLU A 111 23.09 19.48 -4.07
N ALA A 112 22.85 19.59 -2.76
CA ALA A 112 22.01 18.62 -2.04
C ALA A 112 20.54 18.75 -2.40
N ARG A 113 20.08 19.97 -2.64
CA ARG A 113 18.72 20.33 -3.06
C ARG A 113 18.83 21.04 -4.40
N GLU A 114 18.66 20.28 -5.48
CA GLU A 114 18.80 20.82 -6.84
C GLU A 114 17.43 21.03 -7.46
N PHE A 115 17.09 22.29 -7.72
CA PHE A 115 15.87 22.72 -8.39
C PHE A 115 16.21 23.12 -9.84
N ARG A 116 15.89 22.26 -10.80
CA ARG A 116 16.03 22.55 -12.24
C ARG A 116 14.69 23.03 -12.78
N PRO A 117 14.60 24.26 -13.31
CA PRO A 117 13.32 24.77 -13.81
C PRO A 117 12.75 23.95 -14.95
N ASN A 118 11.46 23.60 -14.87
CA ASN A 118 10.67 23.08 -15.97
C ASN A 118 9.90 24.19 -16.69
N VAL A 119 9.41 23.90 -17.88
CA VAL A 119 8.46 24.79 -18.57
C VAL A 119 7.13 24.74 -17.81
N GLY A 120 6.64 25.91 -17.39
CA GLY A 120 5.36 26.02 -16.65
C GLY A 120 5.48 26.49 -15.21
N GLY A 121 6.72 26.68 -14.68
CA GLY A 121 6.96 27.29 -13.38
C GLY A 121 7.04 26.34 -12.19
N ASP A 122 7.23 25.07 -12.45
CA ASP A 122 7.65 24.05 -11.49
C ASP A 122 9.12 23.64 -11.73
N TYR A 123 9.59 22.67 -10.95
CA TYR A 123 10.96 22.21 -10.99
C TYR A 123 11.06 20.69 -11.03
N HIS A 124 12.02 20.17 -11.80
CA HIS A 124 12.61 18.88 -11.54
C HIS A 124 13.49 19.01 -10.31
N LEU A 125 13.10 18.38 -9.22
CA LEU A 125 13.77 18.43 -7.93
C LEU A 125 14.57 17.16 -7.69
N THR A 126 15.83 17.31 -7.27
CA THR A 126 16.63 16.21 -6.74
C THR A 126 17.12 16.54 -5.33
N MET A 127 16.78 15.74 -4.34
CA MET A 127 17.36 15.77 -3.00
C MET A 127 18.42 14.67 -2.88
N ARG A 128 19.62 15.02 -2.40
CA ARG A 128 20.73 14.07 -2.21
C ARG A 128 21.16 14.02 -0.75
N LEU A 129 21.25 12.82 -0.22
CA LEU A 129 21.67 12.53 1.14
C LEU A 129 22.94 11.64 1.11
N GLN A 130 23.85 11.88 2.03
CA GLN A 130 25.03 11.04 2.20
C GLN A 130 24.61 9.71 2.80
N SER A 131 24.92 8.62 2.14
CA SER A 131 24.85 7.30 2.77
C SER A 131 26.01 7.17 3.77
N LEU A 132 25.67 7.00 5.04
CA LEU A 132 26.64 7.05 6.15
C LEU A 132 27.19 5.69 6.54
N ASP A 133 26.39 4.66 6.38
CA ASP A 133 26.74 3.28 6.73
C ASP A 133 26.34 2.33 5.59
N LYS A 134 27.33 1.62 5.04
CA LYS A 134 27.10 0.61 4.00
C LYS A 134 26.26 -0.57 4.47
N ASN A 135 26.20 -0.81 5.77
CA ASN A 135 25.41 -1.87 6.38
C ASN A 135 24.01 -1.39 6.80
N GLU A 136 23.70 -0.12 6.55
CA GLU A 136 22.35 0.38 6.76
C GLU A 136 21.36 -0.42 5.94
N LYS A 137 20.24 -0.80 6.58
CA LYS A 137 19.09 -1.45 5.93
C LYS A 137 17.95 -0.48 5.86
N ILE A 138 17.22 -0.51 4.76
CA ILE A 138 16.10 0.37 4.48
C ILE A 138 14.89 -0.48 4.07
N TYR A 139 13.74 -0.17 4.63
CA TYR A 139 12.50 -0.91 4.44
C TYR A 139 11.32 0.04 4.23
N GLY A 140 10.15 -0.49 3.84
CA GLY A 140 8.95 0.30 3.59
C GLY A 140 8.77 0.64 2.11
N MET A 141 8.43 1.87 1.78
CA MET A 141 8.21 2.39 0.43
C MET A 141 6.98 1.82 -0.32
N GLY A 142 6.22 0.90 0.28
CA GLY A 142 5.06 0.27 -0.35
C GLY A 142 5.38 -1.09 -0.98
N GLN A 143 4.62 -1.47 -2.02
CA GLN A 143 4.82 -2.75 -2.71
C GLN A 143 5.49 -2.58 -4.07
N TYR A 144 6.54 -3.37 -4.27
CA TYR A 144 7.30 -3.50 -5.52
C TYR A 144 7.51 -4.97 -5.84
N GLN A 145 7.63 -5.32 -7.12
CA GLN A 145 7.75 -6.71 -7.57
C GLN A 145 9.20 -7.19 -7.51
N GLN A 146 9.68 -7.47 -6.29
CA GLN A 146 11.04 -7.94 -6.02
C GLN A 146 11.08 -8.84 -4.78
N PRO A 147 11.95 -9.87 -4.75
CA PRO A 147 11.93 -10.88 -3.68
C PRO A 147 12.66 -10.46 -2.40
N TYR A 148 13.36 -9.34 -2.38
CA TYR A 148 14.11 -8.87 -1.22
C TYR A 148 13.34 -7.79 -0.45
N LEU A 149 13.45 -7.86 0.87
CA LEU A 149 12.79 -6.96 1.80
C LEU A 149 13.62 -5.68 2.02
N ASN A 150 14.94 -5.83 2.15
CA ASN A 150 15.85 -4.70 2.33
C ASN A 150 16.06 -3.94 1.02
N LEU A 151 15.74 -2.66 1.02
CA LEU A 151 15.78 -1.79 -0.16
C LEU A 151 17.15 -1.09 -0.36
N LYS A 152 18.15 -1.35 0.48
CA LYS A 152 19.49 -0.76 0.29
C LYS A 152 20.09 -1.25 -1.04
N GLY A 153 20.45 -0.32 -1.90
CA GLY A 153 20.89 -0.60 -3.28
C GLY A 153 19.76 -0.57 -4.31
N ALA A 154 18.49 -0.50 -3.88
CA ALA A 154 17.36 -0.45 -4.79
C ALA A 154 17.22 0.91 -5.48
N ASP A 155 16.64 0.86 -6.66
CA ASP A 155 16.24 1.97 -7.51
C ASP A 155 14.74 1.80 -7.79
N LEU A 156 13.92 2.68 -7.21
CA LEU A 156 12.48 2.56 -7.24
C LEU A 156 11.85 3.76 -7.95
N GLU A 157 10.93 3.48 -8.86
CA GLU A 157 10.04 4.50 -9.41
C GLU A 157 9.05 4.95 -8.34
N LEU A 158 8.87 6.25 -8.17
CA LEU A 158 7.83 6.82 -7.33
C LEU A 158 6.59 7.11 -8.21
N ALA A 159 5.91 6.06 -8.60
CA ALA A 159 4.67 6.07 -9.36
C ALA A 159 3.85 4.80 -9.08
N HIS A 160 2.58 4.84 -9.43
CA HIS A 160 1.71 3.66 -9.37
C HIS A 160 1.66 2.97 -10.72
N ARG A 161 1.66 1.64 -10.68
CA ARG A 161 1.43 0.75 -11.81
C ARG A 161 0.66 -0.47 -11.31
N ASN A 162 0.01 -1.20 -12.20
CA ASN A 162 -0.57 -2.48 -11.80
C ASN A 162 0.50 -3.34 -11.09
N SER A 163 0.18 -3.86 -9.93
CA SER A 163 1.07 -4.60 -9.02
C SER A 163 2.19 -3.78 -8.34
N GLN A 164 2.20 -2.46 -8.49
CA GLN A 164 3.14 -1.55 -7.82
C GLN A 164 2.38 -0.41 -7.13
N ALA A 165 2.60 -0.25 -5.83
CA ALA A 165 2.07 0.88 -5.06
C ALA A 165 3.20 1.60 -4.34
N SER A 166 3.43 2.85 -4.71
CA SER A 166 4.45 3.70 -4.11
C SER A 166 3.89 4.43 -2.89
N VAL A 167 4.32 4.02 -1.70
CA VAL A 167 4.00 4.68 -0.43
C VAL A 167 5.32 5.19 0.17
N PRO A 168 5.70 6.46 -0.03
CA PRO A 168 7.07 6.94 0.08
C PRO A 168 7.51 7.20 1.53
N PHE A 169 7.30 6.23 2.41
CA PHE A 169 7.81 6.21 3.78
C PHE A 169 8.80 5.06 3.96
N ALA A 170 10.03 5.43 4.29
CA ALA A 170 11.14 4.51 4.53
C ALA A 170 11.50 4.45 6.01
N ILE A 171 11.80 3.25 6.51
CA ILE A 171 12.35 2.99 7.85
C ILE A 171 13.80 2.51 7.72
N SER A 172 14.71 3.13 8.49
CA SER A 172 16.12 2.75 8.52
C SER A 172 16.49 1.99 9.78
N SER A 173 17.36 0.98 9.63
CA SER A 173 18.00 0.28 10.76
C SER A 173 18.85 1.19 11.65
N MET A 174 19.10 2.44 11.24
CA MET A 174 19.78 3.44 12.06
C MET A 174 18.84 4.12 13.08
N GLY A 175 17.54 3.80 13.11
CA GLY A 175 16.55 4.31 14.07
C GLY A 175 15.87 5.60 13.62
N TYR A 176 15.62 5.76 12.33
CA TYR A 176 14.82 6.85 11.79
C TYR A 176 13.80 6.39 10.75
N GLY A 177 12.76 7.21 10.57
CA GLY A 177 11.83 7.14 9.44
C GLY A 177 11.86 8.41 8.61
N LEU A 178 11.69 8.29 7.29
CA LEU A 178 11.61 9.41 6.35
C LEU A 178 10.39 9.24 5.43
N LEU A 179 9.47 10.21 5.48
CA LEU A 179 8.38 10.36 4.52
C LEU A 179 8.76 11.41 3.47
N TRP A 180 8.83 11.01 2.21
CA TRP A 180 8.85 11.93 1.08
C TRP A 180 7.42 12.41 0.81
N ASN A 181 7.06 13.58 1.37
CA ASN A 181 5.71 14.14 1.34
C ASN A 181 5.44 14.90 0.02
N ASN A 182 5.77 14.27 -1.09
CA ASN A 182 5.65 14.83 -2.43
C ASN A 182 4.90 13.83 -3.32
N PRO A 183 3.68 14.15 -3.79
CA PRO A 183 2.86 13.23 -4.61
C PRO A 183 3.23 13.22 -6.08
N GLY A 184 4.29 13.92 -6.49
CA GLY A 184 4.79 13.93 -7.87
C GLY A 184 5.37 12.58 -8.28
N VAL A 185 5.26 12.27 -9.57
CA VAL A 185 5.98 11.16 -10.17
C VAL A 185 7.48 11.41 -10.10
N GLY A 186 8.24 10.38 -9.75
CA GLY A 186 9.67 10.54 -9.55
C GLY A 186 10.41 9.24 -9.34
N ARG A 187 11.47 9.29 -8.57
CA ARG A 187 12.38 8.16 -8.35
C ARG A 187 13.06 8.27 -6.99
N VAL A 188 13.37 7.14 -6.38
CA VAL A 188 14.30 7.08 -5.26
C VAL A 188 15.38 6.03 -5.53
N VAL A 189 16.62 6.37 -5.20
CA VAL A 189 17.76 5.46 -5.25
C VAL A 189 18.39 5.38 -3.86
N PHE A 190 18.39 4.19 -3.25
CA PHE A 190 19.04 3.93 -1.96
C PHE A 190 20.50 3.46 -2.15
N GLY A 191 21.29 4.27 -2.84
CA GLY A 191 22.67 3.92 -3.19
C GLY A 191 23.62 3.82 -1.99
N ASN A 192 24.74 3.13 -2.16
CA ASN A 192 25.75 2.94 -1.10
C ASN A 192 26.57 4.20 -0.79
N ASN A 193 26.59 5.17 -1.70
CA ASN A 193 27.30 6.44 -1.54
C ASN A 193 26.33 7.63 -1.39
N ILE A 194 25.25 7.64 -2.15
CA ILE A 194 24.24 8.69 -2.15
C ILE A 194 22.87 8.03 -2.12
N ILE A 195 22.00 8.53 -1.26
CA ILE A 195 20.56 8.29 -1.33
C ILE A 195 19.96 9.52 -2.01
N SER A 196 19.20 9.32 -3.10
CA SER A 196 18.59 10.42 -3.82
C SER A 196 17.10 10.22 -3.98
N TYR A 197 16.32 11.29 -3.74
CA TYR A 197 14.90 11.36 -4.06
C TYR A 197 14.71 12.39 -5.16
N GLU A 198 13.92 12.04 -6.17
CA GLU A 198 13.59 12.90 -7.29
C GLU A 198 12.08 13.07 -7.44
N SER A 199 11.64 14.27 -7.79
CA SER A 199 10.30 14.54 -8.33
C SER A 199 10.48 15.25 -9.66
N TYR A 200 9.84 14.74 -10.70
CA TYR A 200 10.01 15.27 -12.07
C TYR A 200 9.31 16.61 -12.27
N ALA A 201 8.27 16.89 -11.47
CA ALA A 201 7.61 18.19 -11.44
C ALA A 201 7.12 18.51 -10.02
N THR A 202 7.64 19.58 -9.42
CA THR A 202 7.18 20.04 -8.09
C THR A 202 7.54 21.49 -7.87
N LYS A 203 6.84 22.15 -6.94
CA LYS A 203 7.12 23.52 -6.48
C LYS A 203 7.86 23.56 -5.15
N VAL A 204 8.01 22.40 -4.49
CA VAL A 204 8.54 22.34 -3.13
C VAL A 204 9.26 21.02 -2.86
N LEU A 205 10.39 21.09 -2.17
CA LEU A 205 10.92 19.98 -1.40
C LEU A 205 10.10 19.87 -0.12
N ASP A 206 9.56 18.72 0.18
CA ASP A 206 8.83 18.48 1.42
C ASP A 206 9.08 17.04 1.90
N TYR A 207 9.66 16.90 3.07
CA TYR A 207 9.81 15.62 3.73
C TYR A 207 9.65 15.73 5.25
N TRP A 208 9.17 14.66 5.83
CA TRP A 208 9.02 14.51 7.27
C TRP A 208 9.99 13.45 7.78
N PHE A 209 10.62 13.70 8.91
CA PHE A 209 11.66 12.86 9.47
C PHE A 209 11.41 12.62 10.95
N VAL A 210 11.49 11.35 11.39
CA VAL A 210 11.25 10.93 12.78
C VAL A 210 12.42 10.12 13.31
N VAL A 211 12.72 10.27 14.60
CA VAL A 211 13.74 9.48 15.32
C VAL A 211 13.08 8.78 16.49
N GLU A 212 13.18 7.44 16.52
CA GLU A 212 12.66 6.63 17.61
C GLU A 212 13.61 5.47 17.94
N ASP A 213 13.37 4.79 19.10
CA ASP A 213 14.27 3.74 19.58
C ASP A 213 14.04 2.39 18.89
N THR A 214 12.85 2.16 18.33
CA THR A 214 12.48 0.90 17.67
C THR A 214 11.64 1.15 16.41
N PRO A 215 11.64 0.23 15.43
CA PRO A 215 10.76 0.32 14.25
C PRO A 215 9.28 0.49 14.61
N ALA A 216 8.79 -0.24 15.60
CA ALA A 216 7.41 -0.11 16.08
C ALA A 216 7.07 1.31 16.58
N LYS A 217 8.01 1.98 17.22
CA LYS A 217 7.81 3.38 17.68
C LYS A 217 7.92 4.38 16.54
N ILE A 218 8.78 4.13 15.54
CA ILE A 218 8.83 4.94 14.32
C ILE A 218 7.46 4.92 13.65
N GLU A 219 6.88 3.73 13.49
CA GLU A 219 5.60 3.57 12.81
C GLU A 219 4.42 4.15 13.62
N GLU A 220 4.40 3.97 14.94
CA GLU A 220 3.39 4.61 15.80
C GLU A 220 3.43 6.14 15.68
N THR A 221 4.62 6.73 15.59
CA THR A 221 4.79 8.17 15.42
C THR A 221 4.39 8.62 14.00
N TYR A 222 4.70 7.82 12.99
CA TYR A 222 4.26 8.03 11.62
C TYR A 222 2.72 7.97 11.50
N ALA A 223 2.09 6.98 12.14
CA ALA A 223 0.64 6.86 12.16
C ALA A 223 -0.06 8.07 12.83
N LYS A 224 0.53 8.67 13.87
CA LYS A 224 0.03 9.93 14.45
C LYS A 224 0.13 11.10 13.47
N ALA A 225 1.18 11.14 12.67
CA ALA A 225 1.39 12.20 11.70
C ALA A 225 0.53 12.05 10.43
N THR A 226 0.14 10.84 10.05
CA THR A 226 -0.56 10.55 8.78
C THR A 226 -1.93 9.94 8.95
N GLY A 227 -2.32 9.56 10.18
CA GLY A 227 -3.58 8.90 10.52
C GLY A 227 -3.49 7.38 10.48
N THR A 228 -4.51 6.74 11.04
CA THR A 228 -4.66 5.28 11.14
C THR A 228 -5.83 4.78 10.29
N VAL A 229 -5.92 3.47 10.12
CA VAL A 229 -7.07 2.81 9.50
C VAL A 229 -8.32 2.92 10.37
N PRO A 230 -9.54 2.89 9.79
CA PRO A 230 -10.78 2.66 10.55
C PRO A 230 -10.74 1.32 11.29
N MET A 231 -11.73 1.05 12.16
CA MET A 231 -11.85 -0.29 12.75
C MET A 231 -12.31 -1.30 11.69
N MET A 232 -11.62 -2.45 11.57
CA MET A 232 -11.98 -3.51 10.64
C MET A 232 -13.33 -4.13 11.04
N PRO A 233 -14.31 -4.19 10.12
CA PRO A 233 -15.57 -4.92 10.35
C PRO A 233 -15.35 -6.43 10.50
N GLU A 234 -16.31 -7.12 11.12
CA GLU A 234 -16.24 -8.58 11.34
C GLU A 234 -16.04 -9.38 10.06
N TYR A 235 -16.64 -8.98 8.94
CA TYR A 235 -16.46 -9.66 7.66
C TYR A 235 -15.02 -9.60 7.11
N GLY A 236 -14.20 -8.65 7.56
CA GLY A 236 -12.78 -8.55 7.19
C GLY A 236 -11.88 -9.56 7.89
N LEU A 237 -12.39 -10.26 8.91
CA LEU A 237 -11.60 -11.20 9.71
C LEU A 237 -11.60 -12.62 9.15
N GLY A 238 -12.61 -12.99 8.36
CA GLY A 238 -12.81 -14.33 7.82
C GLY A 238 -12.36 -14.48 6.37
N PHE A 239 -13.02 -15.38 5.66
CA PHE A 239 -12.67 -15.77 4.30
C PHE A 239 -13.52 -15.04 3.25
N TRP A 240 -12.88 -14.58 2.17
CA TRP A 240 -13.47 -13.93 1.02
C TRP A 240 -13.32 -14.78 -0.24
N GLN A 241 -14.43 -14.99 -0.96
CA GLN A 241 -14.44 -15.73 -2.22
C GLN A 241 -14.59 -14.78 -3.40
N CYS A 242 -13.70 -14.90 -4.35
CA CYS A 242 -13.75 -14.23 -5.64
C CYS A 242 -13.18 -15.13 -6.75
N LYS A 243 -13.53 -14.85 -7.97
CA LYS A 243 -12.84 -15.31 -9.17
C LYS A 243 -13.00 -14.28 -10.28
N LEU A 244 -12.19 -14.28 -11.28
CA LEU A 244 -12.44 -13.64 -12.55
C LEU A 244 -13.19 -14.62 -13.46
N ARG A 245 -14.47 -14.45 -13.65
CA ARG A 245 -15.48 -13.67 -12.90
C ARG A 245 -16.78 -14.46 -12.81
N TYR A 246 -17.63 -14.16 -11.87
CA TYR A 246 -19.03 -14.59 -11.90
C TYR A 246 -19.78 -13.73 -12.91
N GLN A 247 -20.38 -14.37 -13.90
CA GLN A 247 -20.98 -13.71 -15.05
C GLN A 247 -22.47 -13.40 -14.86
N THR A 248 -23.12 -14.12 -13.96
CA THR A 248 -24.55 -13.98 -13.69
C THR A 248 -24.88 -14.01 -12.20
N GLN A 249 -26.06 -13.45 -11.87
CA GLN A 249 -26.60 -13.47 -10.52
C GLN A 249 -26.73 -14.91 -9.99
N GLU A 250 -27.25 -15.83 -10.81
CA GLU A 250 -27.47 -17.23 -10.37
C GLU A 250 -26.14 -17.97 -10.18
N GLU A 251 -25.13 -17.78 -11.05
CA GLU A 251 -23.80 -18.36 -10.85
C GLU A 251 -23.22 -17.97 -9.48
N LEU A 252 -23.29 -16.70 -9.12
CA LEU A 252 -22.79 -16.20 -7.84
C LEU A 252 -23.55 -16.78 -6.65
N LEU A 253 -24.88 -16.83 -6.74
CA LEU A 253 -25.74 -17.38 -5.68
C LEU A 253 -25.52 -18.87 -5.47
N GLU A 254 -25.35 -19.66 -6.55
CA GLU A 254 -25.04 -21.09 -6.47
C GLU A 254 -23.74 -21.34 -5.69
N ILE A 255 -22.71 -20.51 -5.90
CA ILE A 255 -21.45 -20.62 -5.16
C ILE A 255 -21.66 -20.31 -3.66
N ALA A 256 -22.37 -19.25 -3.33
CA ALA A 256 -22.67 -18.90 -1.93
C ALA A 256 -23.48 -20.01 -1.23
N ARG A 257 -24.50 -20.57 -1.92
CA ARG A 257 -25.29 -21.71 -1.45
C ARG A 257 -24.42 -22.95 -1.23
N GLU A 258 -23.46 -23.21 -2.13
CA GLU A 258 -22.57 -24.37 -2.01
C GLU A 258 -21.62 -24.25 -0.81
N TYR A 259 -21.06 -23.06 -0.51
CA TYR A 259 -20.33 -22.82 0.74
C TYR A 259 -21.17 -23.17 1.96
N LYS A 260 -22.44 -22.77 1.98
CA LYS A 260 -23.37 -23.11 3.09
C LYS A 260 -23.71 -24.59 3.15
N ARG A 261 -23.97 -25.25 2.01
CA ARG A 261 -24.22 -26.71 1.94
C ARG A 261 -23.05 -27.52 2.50
N ARG A 262 -21.82 -27.07 2.26
CA ARG A 262 -20.59 -27.68 2.76
C ARG A 262 -20.24 -27.28 4.20
N ASN A 263 -21.03 -26.41 4.80
CA ASN A 263 -20.74 -25.83 6.12
C ASN A 263 -19.36 -25.19 6.22
N LEU A 264 -18.96 -24.45 5.16
CA LEU A 264 -17.71 -23.71 5.09
C LEU A 264 -17.92 -22.25 5.47
N PRO A 265 -16.96 -21.61 6.15
CA PRO A 265 -17.01 -20.18 6.41
C PRO A 265 -16.92 -19.38 5.11
N LEU A 266 -17.75 -18.35 4.99
CA LEU A 266 -17.74 -17.37 3.91
C LEU A 266 -18.28 -16.06 4.46
N ASP A 267 -17.44 -15.03 4.51
CA ASP A 267 -17.84 -13.70 5.00
C ASP A 267 -18.20 -12.75 3.86
N VAL A 268 -17.46 -12.80 2.75
CA VAL A 268 -17.66 -11.92 1.58
C VAL A 268 -17.62 -12.74 0.30
N ILE A 269 -18.55 -12.46 -0.60
CA ILE A 269 -18.48 -12.91 -2.00
C ILE A 269 -18.40 -11.66 -2.91
N VAL A 270 -17.68 -11.75 -4.02
CA VAL A 270 -17.31 -10.58 -4.82
C VAL A 270 -17.86 -10.70 -6.23
N VAL A 271 -18.49 -9.63 -6.70
CA VAL A 271 -18.80 -9.39 -8.12
C VAL A 271 -17.67 -8.56 -8.71
N ASP A 272 -16.92 -9.17 -9.62
CA ASP A 272 -15.81 -8.54 -10.32
C ASP A 272 -16.30 -7.63 -11.46
N PHE A 273 -15.37 -7.06 -12.24
CA PHE A 273 -15.65 -6.12 -13.32
C PHE A 273 -16.65 -6.68 -14.37
N PHE A 274 -17.14 -5.78 -15.21
CA PHE A 274 -18.10 -6.05 -16.26
C PHE A 274 -19.39 -6.77 -15.80
N HIS A 275 -19.87 -6.44 -14.61
CA HIS A 275 -21.25 -6.67 -14.24
C HIS A 275 -22.17 -5.51 -14.67
N TRP A 276 -21.60 -4.48 -15.30
CA TRP A 276 -22.25 -3.28 -15.82
C TRP A 276 -22.47 -3.36 -17.35
N PRO A 277 -23.44 -2.61 -17.93
CA PRO A 277 -23.64 -2.54 -19.38
C PRO A 277 -22.43 -1.95 -20.11
N LYS A 278 -21.89 -0.83 -19.61
CA LYS A 278 -20.71 -0.13 -20.11
C LYS A 278 -19.85 0.34 -18.93
N GLN A 279 -18.55 0.43 -19.13
CA GLN A 279 -17.67 1.06 -18.15
C GLN A 279 -18.12 2.50 -17.89
N GLY A 280 -18.26 2.88 -16.63
CA GLY A 280 -18.75 4.20 -16.25
C GLY A 280 -20.28 4.31 -16.04
N ASP A 281 -21.07 3.26 -16.30
CA ASP A 281 -22.49 3.23 -15.98
C ASP A 281 -22.74 2.97 -14.50
N TRP A 282 -21.80 2.28 -13.84
CA TRP A 282 -21.83 1.97 -12.40
C TRP A 282 -23.18 1.46 -11.91
N LYS A 283 -23.69 0.43 -12.59
CA LYS A 283 -24.95 -0.26 -12.28
C LYS A 283 -24.90 -1.69 -12.79
N PHE A 284 -25.70 -2.57 -12.22
CA PHE A 284 -25.84 -3.93 -12.74
C PHE A 284 -26.47 -3.94 -14.13
N ASP A 285 -25.97 -4.79 -15.02
CA ASP A 285 -26.63 -5.15 -16.28
C ASP A 285 -27.81 -6.08 -15.99
N ALA A 286 -29.02 -5.57 -16.26
CA ALA A 286 -30.27 -6.26 -15.92
C ALA A 286 -30.44 -7.59 -16.68
N ASP A 287 -29.78 -7.79 -17.82
CA ASP A 287 -29.85 -9.05 -18.58
C ASP A 287 -29.18 -10.20 -17.84
N TYR A 288 -28.16 -9.95 -17.03
CA TYR A 288 -27.39 -10.96 -16.33
C TYR A 288 -27.57 -10.87 -14.80
N TRP A 289 -27.98 -9.73 -14.30
CA TRP A 289 -28.22 -9.44 -12.88
C TRP A 289 -29.67 -8.91 -12.71
N PRO A 290 -30.70 -9.75 -12.97
CA PRO A 290 -32.08 -9.27 -13.12
C PRO A 290 -32.72 -8.78 -11.81
N ASN A 291 -32.29 -9.28 -10.66
CA ASN A 291 -32.88 -8.91 -9.37
C ASN A 291 -31.82 -8.76 -8.26
N PRO A 292 -30.99 -7.69 -8.31
CA PRO A 292 -29.95 -7.47 -7.29
C PRO A 292 -30.48 -7.38 -5.87
N ASP A 293 -31.68 -6.82 -5.68
CA ASP A 293 -32.28 -6.68 -4.34
C ASP A 293 -32.61 -8.02 -3.69
N GLU A 294 -33.06 -9.01 -4.49
CA GLU A 294 -33.29 -10.38 -4.02
C GLU A 294 -31.97 -11.10 -3.73
N MET A 295 -31.00 -10.98 -4.64
CA MET A 295 -29.66 -11.53 -4.45
C MET A 295 -29.02 -11.04 -3.14
N ILE A 296 -29.08 -9.75 -2.87
CA ILE A 296 -28.52 -9.17 -1.64
C ILE A 296 -29.24 -9.71 -0.40
N ARG A 297 -30.57 -9.77 -0.43
CA ARG A 297 -31.36 -10.33 0.69
C ARG A 297 -31.03 -11.80 0.96
N GLU A 298 -30.84 -12.61 -0.09
CA GLU A 298 -30.47 -14.01 0.05
C GLU A 298 -29.07 -14.17 0.64
N LEU A 299 -28.09 -13.39 0.18
CA LEU A 299 -26.75 -13.37 0.74
C LEU A 299 -26.74 -12.94 2.21
N GLU A 300 -27.50 -11.92 2.56
CA GLU A 300 -27.66 -11.46 3.96
C GLU A 300 -28.29 -12.53 4.85
N ALA A 301 -29.28 -13.27 4.35
CA ALA A 301 -29.88 -14.40 5.07
C ALA A 301 -28.89 -15.53 5.33
N MET A 302 -27.87 -15.67 4.47
CA MET A 302 -26.72 -16.57 4.64
C MET A 302 -25.60 -15.94 5.49
N ASN A 303 -25.74 -14.72 5.96
CA ASN A 303 -24.69 -13.93 6.63
C ASN A 303 -23.43 -13.77 5.75
N VAL A 304 -23.60 -13.53 4.46
CA VAL A 304 -22.54 -13.25 3.49
C VAL A 304 -22.68 -11.81 3.00
N LYS A 305 -21.61 -11.04 2.99
CA LYS A 305 -21.60 -9.70 2.43
C LYS A 305 -21.25 -9.73 0.95
N LEU A 306 -21.91 -8.88 0.18
CA LEU A 306 -21.59 -8.67 -1.23
C LEU A 306 -20.65 -7.49 -1.39
N MET A 307 -19.55 -7.69 -2.09
CA MET A 307 -18.66 -6.63 -2.60
C MET A 307 -18.83 -6.53 -4.11
N VAL A 308 -18.79 -5.32 -4.64
CA VAL A 308 -18.75 -5.08 -6.10
C VAL A 308 -17.51 -4.32 -6.49
N SER A 309 -16.94 -4.69 -7.64
CA SER A 309 -15.84 -3.95 -8.27
C SER A 309 -16.37 -2.65 -8.90
N ILE A 310 -15.65 -1.57 -8.71
CA ILE A 310 -15.88 -0.27 -9.35
C ILE A 310 -14.59 0.10 -10.08
N TRP A 311 -14.74 0.43 -11.36
CA TRP A 311 -13.65 0.99 -12.17
C TRP A 311 -13.85 2.48 -12.35
N PRO A 312 -12.78 3.27 -12.35
CA PRO A 312 -12.84 4.72 -12.57
C PRO A 312 -12.99 5.09 -14.05
N THR A 313 -12.97 4.11 -14.93
CA THR A 313 -13.05 4.26 -16.39
C THR A 313 -14.46 4.56 -16.86
N VAL A 314 -14.57 5.44 -17.82
CA VAL A 314 -15.84 5.85 -18.45
C VAL A 314 -15.72 5.65 -19.96
N ASP A 315 -16.49 4.71 -20.49
CA ASP A 315 -16.60 4.47 -21.93
C ASP A 315 -17.34 5.62 -22.61
N ARG A 316 -16.96 5.93 -23.86
CA ARG A 316 -17.62 6.97 -24.65
C ARG A 316 -19.09 6.66 -24.93
N GLU A 317 -19.50 5.41 -24.84
CA GLU A 317 -20.87 4.95 -25.00
C GLU A 317 -21.61 4.83 -23.65
N SER A 318 -20.97 5.15 -22.51
CA SER A 318 -21.62 5.20 -21.21
C SER A 318 -22.68 6.30 -21.16
N GLU A 319 -23.79 6.03 -20.47
CA GLU A 319 -24.85 7.02 -20.23
C GLU A 319 -24.38 8.26 -19.45
N ASN A 320 -23.23 8.18 -18.77
CA ASN A 320 -22.66 9.26 -17.98
C ASN A 320 -21.58 10.06 -18.72
N TYR A 321 -21.10 9.59 -19.88
CA TYR A 321 -19.93 10.16 -20.55
C TYR A 321 -20.10 11.64 -20.95
N GLU A 322 -21.17 11.96 -21.67
CA GLU A 322 -21.40 13.33 -22.17
C GLU A 322 -21.50 14.35 -21.03
N GLU A 323 -22.26 14.02 -19.98
CA GLU A 323 -22.39 14.89 -18.81
C GLU A 323 -21.04 15.10 -18.10
N MET A 324 -20.26 14.03 -17.93
CA MET A 324 -18.94 14.12 -17.29
C MET A 324 -17.95 14.91 -18.12
N LEU A 325 -18.00 14.76 -19.44
CA LEU A 325 -17.15 15.50 -20.38
C LEU A 325 -17.48 17.02 -20.32
N GLU A 326 -18.76 17.39 -20.41
CA GLU A 326 -19.21 18.79 -20.36
C GLU A 326 -18.85 19.47 -19.04
N LYS A 327 -18.96 18.75 -17.93
CA LYS A 327 -18.66 19.25 -16.59
C LYS A 327 -17.17 19.22 -16.23
N GLY A 328 -16.31 18.66 -17.10
CA GLY A 328 -14.88 18.55 -16.83
C GLY A 328 -14.55 17.58 -15.69
N TYR A 329 -15.28 16.46 -15.57
CA TYR A 329 -15.10 15.43 -14.54
C TYR A 329 -14.14 14.31 -14.96
N LEU A 330 -13.68 14.34 -16.22
CA LEU A 330 -12.74 13.36 -16.76
C LEU A 330 -11.32 13.91 -16.75
N ILE A 331 -10.34 13.02 -16.64
CA ILE A 331 -8.92 13.36 -16.75
C ILE A 331 -8.67 13.95 -18.14
N ARG A 332 -7.88 15.02 -18.17
CA ARG A 332 -7.59 15.81 -19.40
C ARG A 332 -6.21 15.49 -19.93
N THR A 333 -5.98 15.86 -21.17
CA THR A 333 -4.66 15.81 -21.80
C THR A 333 -3.84 17.04 -21.40
N GLU A 334 -2.61 16.82 -20.94
CA GLU A 334 -1.62 17.89 -20.75
C GLU A 334 -0.78 18.10 -22.00
N ARG A 335 -0.27 16.99 -22.56
CA ARG A 335 0.58 16.98 -23.77
C ARG A 335 0.16 15.81 -24.67
N GLY A 336 0.56 15.88 -25.93
CA GLY A 336 0.29 14.80 -26.88
C GLY A 336 -1.20 14.68 -27.20
N PHE A 337 -1.70 13.47 -27.28
CA PHE A 337 -3.09 13.17 -27.56
C PHE A 337 -3.70 12.32 -26.47
N ARG A 338 -5.02 12.37 -26.40
CA ARG A 338 -5.81 11.72 -25.38
C ARG A 338 -5.66 10.21 -25.46
N THR A 339 -5.14 9.62 -24.40
CA THR A 339 -5.13 8.18 -24.17
C THR A 339 -5.89 7.86 -22.89
N GLY A 340 -6.41 6.65 -22.79
CA GLY A 340 -7.08 6.14 -21.61
C GLY A 340 -6.73 4.66 -21.48
N LEU A 341 -7.61 3.87 -20.89
CA LEU A 341 -7.50 2.42 -20.88
C LEU A 341 -8.29 1.87 -22.08
N ASN A 342 -7.61 1.19 -23.00
CA ASN A 342 -8.21 0.48 -24.13
C ASN A 342 -8.37 -1.00 -23.78
N PHE A 343 -9.27 -1.28 -22.84
CA PHE A 343 -9.63 -2.64 -22.45
C PHE A 343 -11.14 -2.78 -22.50
N GLU A 344 -11.65 -3.58 -23.43
CA GLU A 344 -13.08 -3.82 -23.67
C GLU A 344 -13.90 -2.52 -23.82
N GLY A 345 -13.28 -1.49 -24.43
CA GLY A 345 -13.89 -0.19 -24.67
C GLY A 345 -12.85 0.92 -24.86
N ALA A 346 -13.30 2.07 -25.36
CA ALA A 346 -12.50 3.29 -25.50
C ALA A 346 -12.81 4.24 -24.34
N THR A 347 -12.06 4.11 -23.25
CA THR A 347 -12.39 4.74 -21.98
C THR A 347 -11.51 5.92 -21.62
N ILE A 348 -11.98 6.72 -20.69
CA ILE A 348 -11.24 7.78 -20.00
C ILE A 348 -11.58 7.69 -18.53
N HIS A 349 -10.58 7.90 -17.67
CA HIS A 349 -10.78 7.87 -16.24
C HIS A 349 -11.50 9.12 -15.72
N TYR A 350 -12.37 8.97 -14.72
CA TYR A 350 -12.86 10.13 -13.99
C TYR A 350 -11.72 10.75 -13.17
N ASP A 351 -11.81 12.05 -12.95
CA ASP A 351 -10.79 12.78 -12.18
C ASP A 351 -11.13 12.77 -10.69
N ALA A 352 -10.54 11.82 -9.95
CA ALA A 352 -10.73 11.71 -8.50
C ALA A 352 -10.26 12.94 -7.72
N THR A 353 -9.36 13.74 -8.29
CA THR A 353 -8.86 14.97 -7.66
C THR A 353 -9.86 16.13 -7.73
N ASN A 354 -10.92 15.99 -8.56
CA ASN A 354 -12.01 16.98 -8.68
C ASN A 354 -13.13 16.65 -7.66
N PRO A 355 -13.39 17.52 -6.67
CA PRO A 355 -14.45 17.29 -5.68
C PRO A 355 -15.85 17.07 -6.27
N ASN A 356 -16.15 17.74 -7.38
CA ASN A 356 -17.44 17.61 -8.05
C ASN A 356 -17.55 16.27 -8.79
N ALA A 357 -16.47 15.80 -9.39
CA ALA A 357 -16.41 14.48 -10.01
C ALA A 357 -16.57 13.37 -8.95
N ARG A 358 -15.94 13.50 -7.77
CA ARG A 358 -16.13 12.59 -6.65
C ARG A 358 -17.60 12.51 -6.20
N LYS A 359 -18.24 13.67 -6.05
CA LYS A 359 -19.65 13.73 -5.68
C LYS A 359 -20.56 13.06 -6.73
N PHE A 360 -20.28 13.32 -8.01
CA PHE A 360 -21.03 12.72 -9.12
C PHE A 360 -20.92 11.19 -9.13
N LEU A 361 -19.71 10.65 -9.03
CA LEU A 361 -19.49 9.21 -8.97
C LEU A 361 -20.19 8.59 -7.77
N TRP A 362 -20.05 9.20 -6.58
CA TRP A 362 -20.70 8.69 -5.37
C TRP A 362 -22.22 8.66 -5.50
N GLU A 363 -22.85 9.69 -6.06
CA GLU A 363 -24.31 9.73 -6.27
C GLU A 363 -24.79 8.57 -7.17
N LYS A 364 -24.03 8.21 -8.22
CA LYS A 364 -24.34 7.06 -9.07
C LYS A 364 -24.18 5.74 -8.33
N VAL A 365 -23.06 5.55 -7.66
CA VAL A 365 -22.77 4.36 -6.86
C VAL A 365 -23.77 4.21 -5.70
N LYS A 366 -24.11 5.32 -5.04
CA LYS A 366 -25.10 5.33 -3.96
C LYS A 366 -26.43 4.79 -4.45
N THR A 367 -26.97 5.34 -5.50
CA THR A 367 -28.29 4.96 -6.04
C THR A 367 -28.31 3.51 -6.54
N ASN A 368 -27.26 3.09 -7.25
CA ASN A 368 -27.27 1.82 -7.97
C ASN A 368 -26.81 0.62 -7.12
N TYR A 369 -26.01 0.87 -6.06
CA TYR A 369 -25.44 -0.20 -5.22
C TYR A 369 -25.66 0.03 -3.73
N TYR A 370 -25.28 1.19 -3.20
CA TYR A 370 -25.27 1.44 -1.76
C TYR A 370 -26.68 1.38 -1.15
N ASP A 371 -27.64 2.04 -1.77
CA ASP A 371 -29.05 2.08 -1.30
C ASP A 371 -29.74 0.71 -1.43
N LYS A 372 -29.20 -0.19 -2.25
CA LYS A 372 -29.65 -1.59 -2.37
C LYS A 372 -29.08 -2.52 -1.28
N GLY A 373 -28.10 -2.06 -0.50
CA GLY A 373 -27.49 -2.83 0.58
C GLY A 373 -26.01 -3.19 0.39
N ILE A 374 -25.40 -2.85 -0.73
CA ILE A 374 -23.97 -3.12 -0.96
C ILE A 374 -23.15 -2.05 -0.24
N LYS A 375 -22.37 -2.45 0.76
CA LYS A 375 -21.67 -1.56 1.68
C LYS A 375 -20.14 -1.70 1.62
N ILE A 376 -19.63 -2.48 0.66
CA ILE A 376 -18.20 -2.77 0.47
C ILE A 376 -17.89 -2.64 -1.01
N PHE A 377 -16.81 -1.92 -1.34
CA PHE A 377 -16.43 -1.67 -2.72
C PHE A 377 -14.99 -2.07 -2.99
N TRP A 378 -14.75 -2.64 -4.16
CA TRP A 378 -13.43 -2.90 -4.71
C TRP A 378 -13.12 -1.83 -5.74
N LEU A 379 -12.21 -0.93 -5.39
CA LEU A 379 -11.80 0.21 -6.20
C LEU A 379 -10.58 -0.21 -7.04
N ASP A 380 -10.86 -0.81 -8.16
CA ASP A 380 -9.87 -1.28 -9.11
C ASP A 380 -9.41 -0.15 -10.02
N GLU A 381 -8.36 -0.36 -10.84
CA GLU A 381 -7.77 0.64 -11.73
C GLU A 381 -7.32 1.94 -11.00
N ALA A 382 -6.90 1.81 -9.75
CA ALA A 382 -6.74 2.93 -8.81
C ALA A 382 -5.44 3.73 -8.98
N GLU A 383 -4.57 3.37 -9.92
CA GLU A 383 -3.30 4.07 -10.19
C GLU A 383 -3.50 5.53 -10.69
N PRO A 384 -4.36 5.86 -11.73
CA PRO A 384 -5.18 5.05 -12.64
C PRO A 384 -4.35 4.26 -13.67
N GLU A 385 -4.86 3.10 -14.11
CA GLU A 385 -4.18 2.31 -15.14
C GLU A 385 -4.41 2.92 -16.52
N TYR A 386 -3.34 3.33 -17.15
CA TYR A 386 -3.34 3.80 -18.51
C TYR A 386 -2.80 2.74 -19.48
N SER A 387 -3.33 2.68 -20.69
CA SER A 387 -2.74 1.82 -21.76
C SER A 387 -1.27 2.14 -22.03
N ALA A 388 -0.86 3.37 -21.76
CA ALA A 388 0.54 3.80 -21.75
C ALA A 388 0.78 4.64 -20.49
N TYR A 389 1.69 4.21 -19.63
CA TYR A 389 2.11 4.97 -18.45
C TYR A 389 3.06 6.10 -18.86
N ASP A 390 2.58 7.00 -19.71
CA ASP A 390 3.25 8.24 -20.08
C ASP A 390 2.67 9.39 -19.24
N PHE A 391 3.21 9.54 -18.05
CA PHE A 391 2.75 10.52 -17.06
C PHE A 391 2.80 11.98 -17.53
N ASP A 392 3.56 12.29 -18.57
CA ASP A 392 3.57 13.62 -19.21
C ASP A 392 2.26 13.96 -19.93
N ASN A 393 1.45 12.96 -20.27
CA ASN A 393 0.25 13.15 -21.09
C ASN A 393 -0.95 13.70 -20.32
N TYR A 394 -1.01 13.53 -19.00
CA TYR A 394 -2.25 13.65 -18.25
C TYR A 394 -2.27 14.89 -17.34
N ARG A 395 -3.47 15.46 -17.23
CA ARG A 395 -3.76 16.58 -16.32
C ARG A 395 -5.03 16.30 -15.53
N TYR A 396 -4.88 16.36 -14.23
CA TYR A 396 -5.95 16.35 -13.25
C TYR A 396 -6.48 17.77 -12.96
N PHE A 397 -7.55 17.85 -12.21
CA PHE A 397 -8.09 19.13 -11.73
C PHE A 397 -7.08 19.90 -10.86
N ARG A 398 -6.33 19.19 -10.02
CA ARG A 398 -5.36 19.79 -9.08
C ARG A 398 -4.00 20.09 -9.68
N GLY A 399 -3.61 19.50 -10.78
CA GLY A 399 -2.28 19.69 -11.39
C GLY A 399 -2.00 18.71 -12.52
N THR A 400 -0.77 18.69 -13.01
CA THR A 400 -0.31 17.68 -13.97
C THR A 400 -0.08 16.35 -13.26
N ASP A 401 -0.11 15.24 -14.00
CA ASP A 401 0.17 13.92 -13.45
C ASP A 401 1.60 13.86 -12.87
N LEU A 402 2.58 14.43 -13.55
CA LEU A 402 3.94 14.53 -13.01
C LEU A 402 4.02 15.26 -11.66
N GLU A 403 3.15 16.24 -11.40
CA GLU A 403 3.16 17.02 -10.15
C GLU A 403 2.39 16.33 -9.01
N ILE A 404 1.30 15.62 -9.32
CA ILE A 404 0.37 15.13 -8.29
C ILE A 404 -0.15 13.71 -8.52
N GLY A 405 0.31 12.97 -9.53
CA GLY A 405 -0.29 11.70 -9.94
C GLY A 405 -0.47 10.69 -8.82
N ASN A 406 0.50 10.59 -7.93
CA ASN A 406 0.48 9.63 -6.83
C ASN A 406 -0.62 9.86 -5.78
N ILE A 407 -1.33 11.01 -5.80
CA ILE A 407 -2.45 11.26 -4.88
C ILE A 407 -3.77 10.62 -5.37
N TYR A 408 -3.84 10.15 -6.61
CA TYR A 408 -5.07 9.63 -7.20
C TYR A 408 -5.73 8.53 -6.36
N PRO A 409 -5.04 7.46 -5.90
CA PRO A 409 -5.65 6.41 -5.09
C PRO A 409 -6.18 6.92 -3.75
N VAL A 410 -5.56 7.95 -3.17
CA VAL A 410 -6.06 8.58 -1.93
C VAL A 410 -7.40 9.26 -2.17
N GLU A 411 -7.52 10.05 -3.24
CA GLU A 411 -8.75 10.78 -3.59
C GLU A 411 -9.84 9.84 -4.10
N TYR A 412 -9.47 8.73 -4.74
CA TYR A 412 -10.41 7.69 -5.13
C TYR A 412 -10.99 6.96 -3.91
N ALA A 413 -10.16 6.50 -2.97
CA ALA A 413 -10.61 5.93 -1.70
C ALA A 413 -11.48 6.92 -0.90
N ARG A 414 -11.06 8.19 -0.87
CA ARG A 414 -11.77 9.28 -0.22
C ARG A 414 -13.18 9.49 -0.76
N THR A 415 -13.39 9.31 -2.07
CA THR A 415 -14.71 9.38 -2.71
C THR A 415 -15.72 8.46 -2.01
N PHE A 416 -15.36 7.22 -1.83
CA PHE A 416 -16.21 6.19 -1.21
C PHE A 416 -16.27 6.34 0.31
N TYR A 417 -15.15 6.63 0.94
CA TYR A 417 -15.11 6.82 2.39
C TYR A 417 -16.01 7.97 2.84
N GLU A 418 -15.85 9.16 2.26
CA GLU A 418 -16.66 10.33 2.60
C GLU A 418 -18.13 10.12 2.25
N GLY A 419 -18.41 9.48 1.12
CA GLY A 419 -19.76 9.14 0.70
C GLY A 419 -20.45 8.20 1.68
N MET A 420 -19.84 7.08 2.03
CA MET A 420 -20.37 6.12 3.00
C MET A 420 -20.49 6.72 4.41
N GLN A 421 -19.51 7.54 4.81
CA GLN A 421 -19.54 8.23 6.11
C GLN A 421 -20.72 9.22 6.20
N ALA A 422 -21.01 9.94 5.11
CA ALA A 422 -22.15 10.86 5.05
C ALA A 422 -23.49 10.13 5.20
N GLU A 423 -23.58 8.87 4.80
CA GLU A 423 -24.74 7.99 5.02
C GLU A 423 -24.73 7.32 6.42
N GLY A 424 -23.80 7.71 7.30
CA GLY A 424 -23.71 7.20 8.67
C GLY A 424 -22.98 5.87 8.84
N GLN A 425 -22.38 5.32 7.77
CA GLN A 425 -21.59 4.10 7.87
C GLN A 425 -20.30 4.38 8.67
N LYS A 426 -20.01 3.46 9.60
CA LYS A 426 -18.75 3.40 10.33
C LYS A 426 -17.95 2.21 9.85
N ASN A 427 -16.67 2.13 10.22
CA ASN A 427 -15.85 0.94 9.94
C ASN A 427 -15.81 0.61 8.44
N ILE A 428 -15.41 1.59 7.65
CA ILE A 428 -15.41 1.54 6.18
C ILE A 428 -14.14 0.85 5.69
N VAL A 429 -14.29 -0.08 4.75
CA VAL A 429 -13.20 -0.77 4.05
C VAL A 429 -13.38 -0.55 2.55
N ASN A 430 -12.31 -0.12 1.89
CA ASN A 430 -12.19 -0.02 0.45
C ASN A 430 -11.03 -0.92 0.00
N LEU A 431 -11.29 -1.89 -0.88
CA LEU A 431 -10.22 -2.70 -1.49
C LEU A 431 -9.64 -1.92 -2.67
N LEU A 432 -8.34 -1.62 -2.65
CA LEU A 432 -7.63 -0.83 -3.68
C LEU A 432 -6.42 -1.57 -4.23
N ARG A 433 -6.12 -1.38 -5.52
CA ARG A 433 -4.92 -1.95 -6.15
C ARG A 433 -3.63 -1.23 -5.76
N CYS A 434 -3.71 0.04 -5.41
CA CYS A 434 -2.59 0.82 -4.94
C CYS A 434 -2.98 1.80 -3.84
N ALA A 435 -1.98 2.40 -3.21
CA ALA A 435 -2.14 3.41 -2.17
C ALA A 435 -0.94 4.36 -2.17
N TRP A 436 -1.16 5.56 -1.67
CA TRP A 436 -0.11 6.49 -1.30
C TRP A 436 -0.21 6.83 0.20
N ALA A 437 0.78 7.50 0.75
CA ALA A 437 0.77 7.88 2.17
C ALA A 437 -0.51 8.66 2.52
N GLY A 438 -1.22 8.23 3.54
CA GLY A 438 -2.51 8.78 3.95
C GLY A 438 -3.74 8.01 3.45
N SER A 439 -3.61 7.06 2.52
CA SER A 439 -4.72 6.21 2.05
C SER A 439 -5.36 5.40 3.17
N GLN A 440 -4.58 5.00 4.19
CA GLN A 440 -5.08 4.24 5.33
C GLN A 440 -6.26 4.92 6.04
N ARG A 441 -6.27 6.26 6.11
CA ARG A 441 -7.37 7.03 6.73
C ARG A 441 -8.73 6.80 6.07
N TYR A 442 -8.70 6.45 4.80
CA TYR A 442 -9.89 6.23 3.97
C TYR A 442 -10.22 4.75 3.80
N GLY A 443 -9.76 3.92 4.74
CA GLY A 443 -10.09 2.50 4.79
C GLY A 443 -9.42 1.66 3.71
N ALA A 444 -8.25 2.07 3.23
CA ALA A 444 -7.53 1.35 2.19
C ALA A 444 -7.05 -0.02 2.68
N LEU A 445 -7.62 -1.06 2.10
CA LEU A 445 -7.13 -2.43 2.08
C LEU A 445 -6.48 -2.64 0.70
N VAL A 446 -5.18 -2.90 0.65
CA VAL A 446 -4.46 -3.02 -0.62
C VAL A 446 -4.19 -4.48 -0.97
N TRP A 447 -4.35 -4.85 -2.24
CA TRP A 447 -3.90 -6.15 -2.72
C TRP A 447 -2.72 -6.00 -3.70
N SER A 448 -2.05 -7.09 -3.97
CA SER A 448 -0.79 -7.11 -4.72
C SER A 448 -0.91 -6.96 -6.24
N GLY A 449 -2.13 -6.67 -6.76
CA GLY A 449 -2.37 -6.48 -8.20
C GLY A 449 -2.41 -7.78 -9.01
N ASP A 450 -2.29 -7.67 -10.33
CA ASP A 450 -2.46 -8.77 -11.29
C ASP A 450 -1.15 -9.56 -11.46
N ILE A 451 -0.82 -10.33 -10.46
CA ILE A 451 0.44 -11.07 -10.33
C ILE A 451 0.38 -12.47 -10.96
N ALA A 452 1.52 -12.99 -11.38
CA ALA A 452 1.61 -14.32 -11.96
C ALA A 452 1.39 -15.43 -10.91
N SER A 453 0.79 -16.55 -11.38
CA SER A 453 0.64 -17.77 -10.58
C SER A 453 1.96 -18.57 -10.57
N SER A 454 2.93 -18.12 -9.76
CA SER A 454 4.25 -18.75 -9.63
C SER A 454 4.84 -18.60 -8.24
N PHE A 455 5.75 -19.51 -7.85
CA PHE A 455 6.50 -19.37 -6.58
C PHE A 455 7.40 -18.13 -6.56
N GLU A 456 7.92 -17.70 -7.71
CA GLU A 456 8.67 -16.44 -7.82
C GLU A 456 7.80 -15.26 -7.43
N SER A 457 6.61 -15.18 -8.00
CA SER A 457 5.63 -14.15 -7.65
C SER A 457 5.24 -14.21 -6.17
N MET A 458 5.03 -15.42 -5.61
CA MET A 458 4.71 -15.59 -4.20
C MET A 458 5.80 -15.01 -3.28
N ARG A 459 7.09 -15.23 -3.61
CA ARG A 459 8.21 -14.61 -2.87
C ARG A 459 8.18 -13.09 -2.94
N ASN A 460 7.94 -12.53 -4.13
CA ASN A 460 7.82 -11.08 -4.31
C ASN A 460 6.69 -10.50 -3.46
N GLN A 461 5.55 -11.21 -3.37
CA GLN A 461 4.40 -10.73 -2.59
C GLN A 461 4.64 -10.77 -1.08
N LEU A 462 5.45 -11.71 -0.56
CA LEU A 462 5.81 -11.71 0.85
C LEU A 462 6.60 -10.44 1.23
N ALA A 463 7.62 -10.10 0.45
CA ALA A 463 8.40 -8.87 0.64
C ALA A 463 7.53 -7.61 0.47
N ALA A 464 6.65 -7.60 -0.54
CA ALA A 464 5.72 -6.49 -0.81
C ALA A 464 4.74 -6.26 0.37
N GLY A 465 4.11 -7.33 0.89
CA GLY A 465 3.16 -7.22 1.99
C GLY A 465 3.81 -6.73 3.29
N LEU A 466 5.03 -7.17 3.58
CA LEU A 466 5.79 -6.70 4.74
C LEU A 466 6.21 -5.23 4.60
N ASN A 467 6.68 -4.83 3.42
CA ASN A 467 7.04 -3.43 3.16
C ASN A 467 5.82 -2.50 3.12
N MET A 468 4.65 -2.96 2.67
CA MET A 468 3.39 -2.21 2.77
C MET A 468 3.01 -1.93 4.23
N GLY A 469 3.11 -2.95 5.08
CA GLY A 469 2.91 -2.79 6.52
C GLY A 469 3.82 -1.71 7.11
N LEU A 470 5.13 -1.81 6.84
CA LEU A 470 6.14 -0.84 7.29
C LEU A 470 5.97 0.57 6.67
N ALA A 471 5.28 0.69 5.55
CA ALA A 471 4.92 1.98 4.94
C ALA A 471 3.61 2.57 5.51
N GLY A 472 3.02 1.97 6.56
CA GLY A 472 1.84 2.46 7.25
C GLY A 472 0.51 2.04 6.62
N ILE A 473 0.49 1.02 5.76
CA ILE A 473 -0.71 0.40 5.21
C ILE A 473 -0.88 -0.99 5.84
N PRO A 474 -1.49 -1.08 7.03
CA PRO A 474 -1.57 -2.33 7.80
C PRO A 474 -2.56 -3.35 7.24
N TRP A 475 -3.51 -2.92 6.41
CA TRP A 475 -4.48 -3.79 5.75
C TRP A 475 -4.00 -4.16 4.37
N TRP A 476 -3.62 -5.42 4.24
CA TRP A 476 -3.07 -5.94 2.99
C TRP A 476 -3.59 -7.36 2.71
N THR A 477 -3.63 -7.72 1.45
CA THR A 477 -3.97 -9.06 0.98
C THR A 477 -3.23 -9.36 -0.33
N THR A 478 -3.32 -10.59 -0.79
CA THR A 478 -2.81 -11.04 -2.09
C THR A 478 -3.85 -11.97 -2.72
N ASP A 479 -3.83 -12.09 -4.03
CA ASP A 479 -4.63 -13.08 -4.73
C ASP A 479 -4.03 -14.46 -4.45
N ILE A 480 -4.75 -15.27 -3.67
CA ILE A 480 -4.29 -16.61 -3.29
C ILE A 480 -4.14 -17.48 -4.54
N GLY A 481 -2.92 -17.95 -4.79
CA GLY A 481 -2.55 -18.70 -5.97
C GLY A 481 -2.04 -17.86 -7.14
N GLY A 482 -1.91 -16.53 -6.97
CA GLY A 482 -1.66 -15.57 -8.03
C GLY A 482 -2.94 -15.21 -8.80
N PHE A 483 -2.88 -14.14 -9.60
CA PHE A 483 -4.02 -13.72 -10.44
C PHE A 483 -3.98 -14.39 -11.82
N HIS A 484 -2.90 -14.17 -12.58
CA HIS A 484 -2.80 -14.68 -13.94
C HIS A 484 -2.45 -16.16 -14.02
N GLY A 485 -3.33 -16.94 -14.67
CA GLY A 485 -3.10 -18.35 -15.03
C GLY A 485 -3.35 -19.32 -13.89
N GLY A 486 -2.77 -20.50 -14.05
CA GLY A 486 -2.97 -21.65 -13.16
C GLY A 486 -4.17 -22.49 -13.53
N ASP A 487 -3.90 -23.75 -13.91
CA ASP A 487 -4.94 -24.75 -14.20
C ASP A 487 -5.23 -25.55 -12.92
N PRO A 488 -6.47 -25.52 -12.40
CA PRO A 488 -6.88 -26.35 -11.25
C PRO A 488 -6.62 -27.85 -11.41
N ASN A 489 -6.40 -28.34 -12.62
CA ASN A 489 -6.07 -29.74 -12.89
C ASN A 489 -4.57 -30.03 -12.94
N ASP A 490 -3.70 -29.00 -13.01
CA ASP A 490 -2.25 -29.16 -12.99
C ASP A 490 -1.75 -29.44 -11.56
N PRO A 491 -1.09 -30.58 -11.30
CA PRO A 491 -0.52 -30.88 -9.98
C PRO A 491 0.49 -29.85 -9.47
N ALA A 492 1.29 -29.25 -10.38
CA ALA A 492 2.26 -28.22 -9.99
C ALA A 492 1.57 -26.93 -9.53
N PHE A 493 0.50 -26.53 -10.22
CA PHE A 493 -0.29 -25.39 -9.77
C PHE A 493 -1.06 -25.70 -8.47
N ARG A 494 -1.57 -26.92 -8.28
CA ARG A 494 -2.21 -27.32 -7.00
C ARG A 494 -1.25 -27.19 -5.81
N GLU A 495 0.04 -27.54 -5.97
CA GLU A 495 1.04 -27.33 -4.92
C GLU A 495 1.18 -25.84 -4.61
N LEU A 496 1.40 -25.00 -5.62
CA LEU A 496 1.51 -23.54 -5.46
C LEU A 496 0.27 -22.97 -4.77
N PHE A 497 -0.91 -23.36 -5.23
CA PHE A 497 -2.19 -22.93 -4.66
C PHE A 497 -2.30 -23.27 -3.17
N VAL A 498 -1.95 -24.50 -2.78
CA VAL A 498 -1.96 -24.92 -1.37
C VAL A 498 -0.98 -24.09 -0.55
N ARG A 499 0.26 -23.88 -1.02
CA ARG A 499 1.26 -23.10 -0.29
C ARG A 499 0.83 -21.64 -0.12
N TRP A 500 0.22 -21.07 -1.15
CA TRP A 500 -0.32 -19.72 -1.08
C TRP A 500 -1.56 -19.61 -0.18
N PHE A 501 -2.43 -20.62 -0.20
CA PHE A 501 -3.62 -20.69 0.67
C PHE A 501 -3.22 -20.79 2.16
N GLN A 502 -2.22 -21.60 2.45
CA GLN A 502 -1.62 -21.70 3.79
C GLN A 502 -1.11 -20.35 4.27
N TRP A 503 -0.34 -19.66 3.44
CA TRP A 503 0.18 -18.32 3.75
C TRP A 503 -0.96 -17.28 3.84
N GLY A 504 -1.89 -17.27 2.91
CA GLY A 504 -3.04 -16.36 2.90
C GLY A 504 -3.90 -16.40 4.15
N THR A 505 -3.91 -17.56 4.85
CA THR A 505 -4.57 -17.72 6.16
C THR A 505 -4.00 -16.76 7.22
N PHE A 506 -2.74 -16.39 7.09
CA PHE A 506 -2.00 -15.49 7.97
C PHE A 506 -1.68 -14.14 7.31
N CYS A 507 -2.43 -13.75 6.29
CA CYS A 507 -2.48 -12.38 5.79
C CYS A 507 -3.54 -11.56 6.57
N PRO A 508 -3.43 -10.23 6.60
CA PRO A 508 -4.43 -9.38 7.27
C PRO A 508 -5.85 -9.68 6.83
N VAL A 509 -6.09 -9.82 5.53
CA VAL A 509 -7.36 -10.31 4.95
C VAL A 509 -7.09 -11.54 4.11
N MET A 510 -7.92 -12.57 4.26
CA MET A 510 -7.81 -13.84 3.53
C MET A 510 -8.76 -13.82 2.32
N ARG A 511 -8.22 -13.55 1.13
CA ARG A 511 -9.00 -13.39 -0.11
C ARG A 511 -8.54 -14.37 -1.18
N LEU A 512 -9.44 -15.23 -1.64
CA LEU A 512 -9.22 -16.07 -2.81
C LEU A 512 -9.71 -15.33 -4.07
N HIS A 513 -8.83 -15.16 -5.04
CA HIS A 513 -9.12 -14.56 -6.34
C HIS A 513 -8.15 -15.08 -7.39
N GLY A 514 -8.54 -15.00 -8.68
CA GLY A 514 -7.67 -15.35 -9.81
C GLY A 514 -8.43 -15.58 -11.10
N ASP A 515 -7.69 -15.46 -12.22
CA ASP A 515 -8.10 -15.77 -13.58
C ASP A 515 -7.50 -17.12 -13.99
N ARG A 516 -8.26 -18.20 -13.78
CA ARG A 516 -7.78 -19.58 -13.95
C ARG A 516 -7.97 -20.07 -15.36
N GLU A 517 -7.05 -20.96 -15.78
CA GLU A 517 -7.13 -21.67 -17.05
C GLU A 517 -7.80 -23.06 -16.89
N PRO A 518 -8.47 -23.60 -17.95
CA PRO A 518 -8.79 -22.97 -19.22
C PRO A 518 -9.87 -21.88 -19.06
N ARG A 519 -9.70 -20.75 -19.72
CA ARG A 519 -10.75 -19.72 -19.73
C ARG A 519 -12.04 -20.26 -20.33
N GLN A 520 -13.15 -19.79 -19.79
CA GLN A 520 -14.49 -20.11 -20.28
C GLN A 520 -14.88 -19.10 -21.37
N PRO A 521 -15.65 -19.54 -22.38
CA PRO A 521 -16.10 -18.67 -23.46
C PRO A 521 -17.02 -17.56 -22.94
N GLN A 522 -17.21 -16.53 -23.77
CA GLN A 522 -18.19 -15.48 -23.54
C GLN A 522 -19.57 -16.07 -23.25
N TYR A 523 -20.24 -15.52 -22.23
CA TYR A 523 -21.60 -15.95 -21.86
C TYR A 523 -22.67 -15.32 -22.76
N GLY A 524 -22.45 -14.10 -23.23
CA GLY A 524 -23.36 -13.32 -24.06
C GLY A 524 -22.63 -12.34 -24.97
N THR A 525 -23.39 -11.46 -25.62
CA THR A 525 -22.88 -10.53 -26.63
C THR A 525 -23.04 -9.05 -26.25
N THR A 526 -23.67 -8.77 -25.11
CA THR A 526 -23.95 -7.41 -24.64
C THR A 526 -23.36 -7.22 -23.24
N GLY A 527 -23.13 -5.94 -22.91
CA GLY A 527 -22.56 -5.56 -21.61
C GLY A 527 -21.28 -6.33 -21.32
N GLY A 528 -21.04 -6.64 -20.08
CA GLY A 528 -19.87 -7.40 -19.64
C GLY A 528 -19.89 -8.88 -20.02
N ALA A 529 -21.00 -9.41 -20.50
CA ALA A 529 -21.10 -10.83 -20.86
C ALA A 529 -20.30 -11.20 -22.12
N HIS A 530 -19.84 -10.23 -22.89
CA HIS A 530 -18.90 -10.44 -24.00
C HIS A 530 -17.45 -10.70 -23.53
N CYS A 531 -17.13 -10.42 -22.29
CA CYS A 531 -15.85 -10.76 -21.68
C CYS A 531 -15.79 -12.23 -21.25
N CYS A 532 -14.66 -12.89 -21.49
CA CYS A 532 -14.41 -14.26 -21.00
C CYS A 532 -14.36 -14.32 -19.47
N SER A 533 -14.60 -15.50 -18.92
CA SER A 533 -14.39 -15.81 -17.49
C SER A 533 -13.24 -16.80 -17.34
N GLY A 534 -12.56 -16.79 -16.22
CA GLY A 534 -11.63 -17.85 -15.84
C GLY A 534 -12.34 -19.14 -15.46
N ALA A 535 -11.61 -20.24 -15.36
CA ALA A 535 -12.12 -21.51 -14.81
C ALA A 535 -12.54 -21.35 -13.34
N ALA A 536 -13.18 -22.38 -12.80
CA ALA A 536 -13.62 -22.40 -11.40
C ALA A 536 -12.44 -22.18 -10.43
N ASN A 537 -12.67 -21.33 -9.42
CA ASN A 537 -11.66 -20.92 -8.44
C ASN A 537 -12.16 -21.11 -6.99
N GLU A 538 -13.15 -21.94 -6.76
CA GLU A 538 -13.66 -22.30 -5.45
C GLU A 538 -12.77 -23.36 -4.81
N VAL A 539 -12.71 -23.41 -3.48
CA VAL A 539 -11.80 -24.31 -2.75
C VAL A 539 -11.99 -25.79 -3.07
N TRP A 540 -13.14 -26.19 -3.61
CA TRP A 540 -13.42 -27.56 -4.07
C TRP A 540 -13.04 -27.85 -5.53
N SER A 541 -12.56 -26.85 -6.27
CA SER A 541 -12.25 -26.97 -7.70
C SER A 541 -10.88 -27.61 -7.98
N TYR A 542 -10.06 -27.80 -6.96
CA TYR A 542 -8.66 -28.23 -7.04
C TYR A 542 -8.45 -29.72 -6.70
N GLY A 543 -9.51 -30.50 -6.58
CA GLY A 543 -9.48 -31.91 -6.18
C GLY A 543 -9.60 -32.10 -4.67
N GLU A 544 -9.95 -33.36 -4.29
CA GLU A 544 -10.35 -33.68 -2.92
C GLU A 544 -9.24 -33.47 -1.87
N ASP A 545 -7.99 -33.75 -2.22
CA ASP A 545 -6.86 -33.61 -1.29
C ASP A 545 -6.58 -32.14 -0.99
N VAL A 546 -6.59 -31.27 -2.02
CA VAL A 546 -6.45 -29.82 -1.86
C VAL A 546 -7.63 -29.26 -1.08
N TYR A 547 -8.84 -29.70 -1.40
CA TYR A 547 -10.05 -29.29 -0.68
C TYR A 547 -9.95 -29.52 0.83
N LYS A 548 -9.51 -30.72 1.25
CA LYS A 548 -9.31 -31.02 2.69
C LYS A 548 -8.30 -30.08 3.35
N ILE A 549 -7.23 -29.73 2.64
CA ILE A 549 -6.23 -28.77 3.14
C ILE A 549 -6.85 -27.38 3.26
N CYS A 550 -7.58 -26.91 2.25
CA CYS A 550 -8.28 -25.61 2.31
C CYS A 550 -9.25 -25.54 3.49
N VAL A 551 -10.05 -26.58 3.71
CA VAL A 551 -10.99 -26.65 4.85
C VAL A 551 -10.26 -26.56 6.19
N LYS A 552 -9.11 -27.26 6.33
CA LYS A 552 -8.24 -27.18 7.53
C LYS A 552 -7.83 -25.73 7.80
N TYR A 553 -7.32 -25.02 6.77
CA TYR A 553 -6.80 -23.64 6.93
C TYR A 553 -7.91 -22.59 7.08
N MET A 554 -9.06 -22.75 6.44
CA MET A 554 -10.24 -21.92 6.71
C MET A 554 -10.68 -22.04 8.17
N ASN A 555 -10.70 -23.25 8.72
CA ASN A 555 -11.01 -23.46 10.14
C ASN A 555 -9.93 -22.90 11.10
N ILE A 556 -8.67 -22.88 10.69
CA ILE A 556 -7.59 -22.19 11.44
C ILE A 556 -7.89 -20.68 11.45
N ARG A 557 -8.22 -20.08 10.30
CA ARG A 557 -8.58 -18.66 10.20
C ARG A 557 -9.74 -18.31 11.13
N GLU A 558 -10.80 -19.11 11.16
CA GLU A 558 -11.94 -18.90 12.04
C GLU A 558 -11.56 -18.98 13.54
N LYS A 559 -10.71 -19.95 13.92
CA LYS A 559 -10.21 -20.04 15.30
C LYS A 559 -9.37 -18.84 15.71
N MET A 560 -8.72 -18.19 14.76
CA MET A 560 -7.89 -17.00 14.99
C MET A 560 -8.69 -15.69 14.96
N ARG A 561 -9.97 -15.70 14.62
CA ARG A 561 -10.81 -14.50 14.45
C ARG A 561 -10.70 -13.53 15.64
N GLY A 562 -10.74 -14.03 16.86
CA GLY A 562 -10.59 -13.21 18.07
C GLY A 562 -9.22 -12.54 18.20
N TYR A 563 -8.15 -13.26 17.85
CA TYR A 563 -6.80 -12.70 17.85
C TYR A 563 -6.61 -11.72 16.71
N THR A 564 -7.08 -12.04 15.51
CA THR A 564 -7.04 -11.13 14.36
C THR A 564 -7.79 -9.83 14.65
N ARG A 565 -8.96 -9.89 15.33
CA ARG A 565 -9.69 -8.68 15.77
C ARG A 565 -8.84 -7.78 16.66
N LYS A 566 -8.14 -8.35 17.64
CA LYS A 566 -7.21 -7.60 18.51
C LYS A 566 -6.11 -6.90 17.68
N LEU A 567 -5.54 -7.57 16.68
CA LEU A 567 -4.53 -6.98 15.80
C LEU A 567 -5.11 -5.83 14.95
N MET A 568 -6.34 -5.96 14.48
CA MET A 568 -7.03 -4.89 13.76
C MET A 568 -7.34 -3.69 14.67
N GLU A 569 -7.64 -3.92 15.94
CA GLU A 569 -7.75 -2.85 16.96
C GLU A 569 -6.42 -2.13 17.17
N GLU A 570 -5.32 -2.87 17.26
CA GLU A 570 -3.96 -2.27 17.37
C GLU A 570 -3.63 -1.43 16.13
N ALA A 571 -3.97 -1.90 14.93
CA ALA A 571 -3.80 -1.14 13.69
C ALA A 571 -4.64 0.15 13.70
N HIS A 572 -5.89 0.08 14.17
CA HIS A 572 -6.76 1.25 14.31
C HIS A 572 -6.23 2.27 15.32
N ILE A 573 -5.71 1.83 16.46
CA ILE A 573 -5.29 2.72 17.55
C ILE A 573 -3.87 3.27 17.32
N LYS A 574 -2.96 2.43 16.79
CA LYS A 574 -1.52 2.71 16.74
C LYS A 574 -0.91 2.73 15.34
N GLY A 575 -1.65 2.27 14.33
CA GLY A 575 -1.11 2.04 13.00
C GLY A 575 -0.27 0.77 12.86
N THR A 576 -0.17 -0.06 13.90
CA THR A 576 0.67 -1.27 13.93
C THR A 576 0.26 -2.27 12.85
N PRO A 577 1.19 -2.79 12.02
CA PRO A 577 0.86 -3.78 11.01
C PRO A 577 0.47 -5.13 11.62
N ILE A 578 -0.36 -5.89 10.90
CA ILE A 578 -0.75 -7.24 11.29
C ILE A 578 0.36 -8.23 10.93
N MET A 579 0.91 -8.14 9.72
CA MET A 579 2.14 -8.82 9.30
C MET A 579 3.33 -7.95 9.68
N ARG A 580 4.22 -8.47 10.54
CA ARG A 580 5.37 -7.74 11.10
C ARG A 580 6.65 -8.46 10.74
N THR A 581 7.66 -7.72 10.31
CA THR A 581 9.00 -8.29 10.15
C THR A 581 9.53 -8.80 11.49
N LEU A 582 10.48 -9.74 11.48
CA LEU A 582 11.05 -10.24 12.74
C LEU A 582 11.73 -9.11 13.53
N PHE A 583 12.45 -8.21 12.86
CA PHE A 583 13.11 -7.05 13.53
C PHE A 583 12.10 -6.02 14.10
N TYR A 584 10.85 -6.02 13.67
CA TYR A 584 9.82 -5.18 14.25
C TYR A 584 9.51 -5.58 15.71
N GLU A 585 9.41 -6.88 15.96
CA GLU A 585 9.15 -7.48 17.29
C GLU A 585 10.43 -7.75 18.08
N PHE A 586 11.55 -8.01 17.43
CA PHE A 586 12.84 -8.37 18.02
C PHE A 586 13.97 -7.47 17.49
N PRO A 587 13.91 -6.12 17.71
CA PRO A 587 14.87 -5.18 17.10
C PRO A 587 16.30 -5.35 17.63
N GLU A 588 16.50 -5.91 18.82
CA GLU A 588 17.82 -6.15 19.41
C GLU A 588 18.48 -7.44 18.92
N ASP A 589 17.72 -8.33 18.28
CA ASP A 589 18.24 -9.54 17.66
C ASP A 589 18.72 -9.24 16.24
N LYS A 590 20.06 -9.24 16.07
CA LYS A 590 20.69 -8.89 14.79
C LYS A 590 20.30 -9.80 13.65
N GLU A 591 20.10 -11.10 13.94
CA GLU A 591 19.70 -12.07 12.93
C GLU A 591 18.31 -11.76 12.35
N CYS A 592 17.40 -11.22 13.16
CA CYS A 592 16.08 -10.82 12.71
C CYS A 592 16.09 -9.76 11.61
N TRP A 593 17.17 -8.97 11.50
CA TRP A 593 17.34 -8.00 10.42
C TRP A 593 17.84 -8.61 9.10
N GLU A 594 18.27 -9.88 9.12
CA GLU A 594 18.72 -10.63 7.94
C GLU A 594 17.61 -11.55 7.38
N ILE A 595 16.56 -11.82 8.13
CA ILE A 595 15.50 -12.76 7.75
C ILE A 595 14.44 -12.04 6.89
N GLU A 596 14.21 -12.54 5.68
CA GLU A 596 13.27 -11.96 4.70
C GLU A 596 12.12 -12.90 4.32
N ASP A 597 12.18 -14.17 4.75
CA ASP A 597 11.26 -15.24 4.35
C ASP A 597 10.40 -15.79 5.52
N GLU A 598 10.42 -15.07 6.64
CA GLU A 598 9.63 -15.33 7.85
C GLU A 598 9.08 -14.01 8.41
N TYR A 599 7.97 -14.09 9.11
CA TYR A 599 7.37 -12.91 9.73
C TYR A 599 6.54 -13.26 10.96
N MET A 600 6.20 -12.25 11.76
CA MET A 600 5.27 -12.36 12.86
C MET A 600 3.86 -11.98 12.41
N TYR A 601 2.88 -12.81 12.70
CA TYR A 601 1.47 -12.46 12.65
C TYR A 601 1.06 -11.92 14.03
N GLY A 602 1.05 -10.60 14.14
CA GLY A 602 0.98 -9.89 15.40
C GLY A 602 2.22 -10.12 16.26
N ASP A 603 2.02 -10.08 17.60
CA ASP A 603 3.07 -10.28 18.60
C ASP A 603 3.28 -11.74 19.00
N LYS A 604 2.44 -12.66 18.51
CA LYS A 604 2.32 -14.00 19.06
C LYS A 604 2.78 -15.13 18.15
N TYR A 605 2.50 -15.07 16.84
CA TYR A 605 2.74 -16.18 15.93
C TYR A 605 3.85 -15.87 14.92
N LEU A 606 4.89 -16.71 14.88
CA LEU A 606 5.89 -16.70 13.82
C LEU A 606 5.41 -17.61 12.69
N ILE A 607 5.41 -17.09 11.47
CA ILE A 607 4.96 -17.74 10.25
C ILE A 607 6.15 -17.94 9.32
N ALA A 608 6.39 -19.18 8.87
CA ALA A 608 7.45 -19.52 7.93
C ALA A 608 6.84 -20.18 6.68
N PRO A 609 6.39 -19.38 5.68
CA PRO A 609 5.79 -19.91 4.46
C PRO A 609 6.75 -20.81 3.68
N ILE A 610 6.18 -21.75 2.91
CA ILE A 610 6.92 -22.55 1.95
C ILE A 610 6.90 -21.82 0.61
N LEU A 611 8.06 -21.35 0.16
CA LEU A 611 8.21 -20.44 -0.96
C LEU A 611 8.86 -21.08 -2.20
N GLU A 612 9.00 -22.39 -2.22
CA GLU A 612 9.62 -23.16 -3.32
C GLU A 612 8.83 -24.45 -3.58
N ALA A 613 8.82 -24.87 -4.86
CA ALA A 613 8.14 -26.09 -5.27
C ALA A 613 8.91 -27.35 -4.85
N GLY A 614 8.19 -28.42 -4.51
CA GLY A 614 8.75 -29.75 -4.30
C GLY A 614 9.64 -29.89 -3.08
N VAL A 615 9.72 -28.88 -2.19
CA VAL A 615 10.52 -28.98 -0.97
C VAL A 615 9.80 -29.76 0.12
N ASN A 616 10.56 -30.57 0.86
CA ASN A 616 10.08 -31.34 2.00
C ASN A 616 10.73 -30.95 3.34
N GLU A 617 11.56 -29.92 3.32
CA GLU A 617 12.22 -29.34 4.50
C GLU A 617 12.15 -27.82 4.47
N ARG A 618 12.04 -27.20 5.66
CA ARG A 618 12.08 -25.75 5.84
C ARG A 618 13.03 -25.41 6.98
N ARG A 619 14.06 -24.63 6.68
CA ARG A 619 14.95 -24.01 7.68
C ARG A 619 14.30 -22.75 8.19
N ILE A 620 14.29 -22.54 9.53
CA ILE A 620 13.56 -21.48 10.22
C ILE A 620 14.45 -20.89 11.30
N TYR A 621 14.49 -19.57 11.40
CA TYR A 621 15.09 -18.87 12.53
C TYR A 621 14.07 -18.61 13.63
N LEU A 622 14.42 -18.94 14.85
CA LEU A 622 13.60 -18.68 16.03
C LEU A 622 14.24 -17.52 16.83
N PRO A 623 13.63 -16.32 16.87
CA PRO A 623 14.19 -15.16 17.56
C PRO A 623 14.54 -15.39 19.04
N VAL A 624 15.61 -14.73 19.49
CA VAL A 624 16.18 -14.86 20.83
C VAL A 624 15.26 -14.29 21.93
N GLY A 625 15.41 -14.79 23.16
CA GLY A 625 14.78 -14.21 24.35
C GLY A 625 13.42 -14.79 24.74
N VAL A 626 12.89 -15.71 23.94
CA VAL A 626 11.59 -16.36 24.16
C VAL A 626 11.65 -17.85 23.83
N GLN A 627 10.64 -18.61 24.24
CA GLN A 627 10.41 -19.96 23.79
C GLN A 627 9.32 -19.99 22.69
N TRP A 628 9.42 -20.98 21.82
CA TRP A 628 8.56 -21.15 20.67
C TRP A 628 7.93 -22.53 20.68
N LYS A 629 6.59 -22.57 20.62
CA LYS A 629 5.82 -23.80 20.53
C LYS A 629 5.36 -23.99 19.10
N GLU A 630 5.80 -25.07 18.46
CA GLU A 630 5.34 -25.45 17.14
C GLU A 630 3.85 -25.82 17.19
N CYS A 631 3.03 -25.17 16.40
CA CYS A 631 1.58 -25.31 16.43
C CYS A 631 1.07 -26.66 15.91
N ASN A 632 1.83 -27.31 14.99
CA ASN A 632 1.41 -28.58 14.41
C ASN A 632 1.57 -29.76 15.34
N CYS A 633 2.66 -29.83 16.13
CA CYS A 633 2.98 -30.98 17.00
C CYS A 633 3.11 -30.63 18.48
N GLY A 634 3.11 -29.34 18.85
CA GLY A 634 3.22 -28.88 20.23
C GLY A 634 4.63 -28.92 20.82
N ARG A 635 5.65 -29.23 20.02
CA ARG A 635 7.06 -29.24 20.46
C ARG A 635 7.55 -27.84 20.80
N ILE A 636 8.33 -27.72 21.87
CA ILE A 636 8.87 -26.45 22.36
C ILE A 636 10.35 -26.36 21.97
N TYR A 637 10.75 -25.17 21.49
CA TYR A 637 12.12 -24.81 21.14
C TYR A 637 12.53 -23.54 21.87
N TYR A 638 13.82 -23.44 22.19
CA TYR A 638 14.38 -22.18 22.66
C TYR A 638 14.69 -21.27 21.46
N GLY A 639 14.51 -19.94 21.64
CA GLY A 639 14.93 -18.97 20.63
C GLY A 639 16.46 -18.83 20.51
N GLY A 640 16.91 -18.04 19.51
CA GLY A 640 18.30 -17.79 19.20
C GLY A 640 18.97 -18.91 18.40
N GLN A 641 18.21 -19.67 17.59
CA GLN A 641 18.72 -20.75 16.78
C GLN A 641 17.97 -20.95 15.47
N TYR A 642 18.65 -21.57 14.51
CA TYR A 642 18.01 -22.14 13.34
C TYR A 642 17.57 -23.58 13.63
N ILE A 643 16.42 -23.94 13.13
CA ILE A 643 15.92 -25.31 13.10
C ILE A 643 15.54 -25.69 11.66
N THR A 644 15.53 -26.98 11.38
CA THR A 644 14.99 -27.52 10.12
C THR A 644 13.86 -28.47 10.44
N LEU A 645 12.69 -28.25 9.80
CA LEU A 645 11.52 -29.10 9.94
C LEU A 645 11.23 -29.81 8.62
N THR A 646 10.86 -31.08 8.70
CA THR A 646 10.23 -31.78 7.59
C THR A 646 8.81 -31.24 7.41
N VAL A 647 8.43 -30.91 6.17
CA VAL A 647 7.12 -30.37 5.83
C VAL A 647 6.42 -31.23 4.78
N SER A 648 5.13 -31.50 5.00
CA SER A 648 4.25 -32.12 4.03
C SER A 648 3.39 -31.05 3.32
N LEU A 649 2.71 -31.42 2.25
CA LEU A 649 1.87 -30.48 1.50
C LEU A 649 0.74 -29.89 2.38
N ASP A 650 0.23 -30.65 3.34
CA ASP A 650 -0.86 -30.22 4.23
C ASP A 650 -0.39 -29.42 5.46
N SER A 651 0.93 -29.09 5.56
CA SER A 651 1.50 -28.38 6.70
C SER A 651 2.38 -27.19 6.28
N MET A 652 2.28 -26.13 7.05
CA MET A 652 3.16 -24.97 7.03
C MET A 652 3.66 -24.74 8.47
N PRO A 653 4.97 -24.46 8.69
CA PRO A 653 5.47 -24.17 10.03
C PRO A 653 4.89 -22.88 10.58
N VAL A 654 4.28 -22.99 11.77
CA VAL A 654 3.77 -21.88 12.57
C VAL A 654 4.16 -22.11 14.00
N PHE A 655 4.70 -21.09 14.66
CA PHE A 655 5.11 -21.17 16.07
C PHE A 655 4.39 -20.14 16.90
N GLU A 656 3.96 -20.55 18.08
CA GLU A 656 3.39 -19.70 19.10
C GLU A 656 4.49 -19.26 20.07
N ARG A 657 4.63 -17.97 20.30
CA ARG A 657 5.49 -17.39 21.34
C ARG A 657 4.93 -17.70 22.70
N ILE A 658 5.73 -18.29 23.62
CA ILE A 658 5.36 -18.69 24.99
C ILE A 658 6.34 -18.19 26.04
#